data_9ec9073fa6e2bed37684450a7254aa8b
#
_entry.id   9ec9073fa6e2bed37684450a7254aa8b
#
_cell.length_a   1.000
_cell.length_b   1.000
_cell.length_c   1.000
_cell.angle_alpha   90.00
_cell.angle_beta   90.00
_cell.angle_gamma   90.00
#
_symmetry.space_group_name_H-M   'P 1'
#
loop_
_entity.id
_entity.type
_entity.pdbx_description
1 polymer ?
#
loop_
_entity_poly.entity_id
_entity_poly.type
_entity_poly.pdbx_seq_one_letter_code
_entity_poly.pdbx_strand_id
1 'polypeptide(L)'
;MKKKIEIYIGILFLLLCGICAIGKDAFVTARDGRQEEVAYTNDYGGVGTGDLLPGTVVTQTVWVTDYDLTKIAVRFATMGRINRGQLEVSLENRTTGEILGNWTVNTEELVDYGYKEFEIDADKTQLSLENELAISVSCKEASEGEYVTIVRSQNDVLQGELTVNENEMSGDMSLRLYNRIHFGFLKKIYFVLASILYLITALALYIIMFRSGRISIKYYFLIFAGVLGMVYLFILPPFSSPDELCHFGRAYSWANYLTGKEPVQGTFAEFLTEEERASLIKATDKPSLATYAKMYGGYGQTPLKVEENSFHELQGAEIEYRPTNTPFSYAPQILAIMIGKCIGLSFWKVVYLARLLNFFVYTLLIFAAVCIMPKYRILMICIALWPMTLEQLASCSYDSMILGLAFLFIANWLRLMEKKSLYTVWDLAAEIMLVFLIASCKPFYAPLILLCAALPKENFRKGWRKGFWISFLLPVILGILYFEREVIKDVLTGSNVAWGDPELEGMTIRDVVLHPLRIIKMFFNTLLRNGQWYLYSAVGSELGWLEIRPSAVLIMGFIGTTVLSVIPAENETEKNFNKERMISLEVFVLSVFCIMGTLLLSSTYKTAEIIGGVQGRYFIPVLPLLCIALRGKRIRIEKNIDEKLICSMWILNFLVLIDVFRIISVR
;
A
#
# COMPACT_ATOMS: atom_id res chain seq x y z
N MET A 1 -2.52 -1.80 45.02
CA MET A 1 -3.30 -0.79 44.25
C MET A 1 -2.41 0.41 43.89
N LYS A 2 -1.72 1.05 44.85
CA LYS A 2 -0.85 2.22 44.63
C LYS A 2 0.17 2.01 43.47
N LYS A 3 0.97 0.93 43.49
CA LYS A 3 1.96 0.60 42.45
C LYS A 3 1.33 0.45 41.06
N LYS A 4 0.10 -0.11 40.93
CA LYS A 4 -0.60 -0.21 39.64
C LYS A 4 -1.02 1.17 39.11
N ILE A 5 -1.44 2.07 40.00
CA ILE A 5 -1.81 3.45 39.66
C ILE A 5 -0.56 4.21 39.17
N GLU A 6 0.56 4.07 39.87
CA GLU A 6 1.83 4.71 39.47
C GLU A 6 2.31 4.24 38.08
N ILE A 7 2.23 2.94 37.80
CA ILE A 7 2.58 2.38 36.48
C ILE A 7 1.60 2.91 35.42
N TYR A 8 0.30 2.93 35.69
CA TYR A 8 -0.71 3.44 34.79
C TYR A 8 -0.47 4.90 34.40
N ILE A 9 -0.27 5.76 35.39
CA ILE A 9 0.03 7.18 35.18
C ILE A 9 1.37 7.35 34.42
N GLY A 10 2.40 6.58 34.78
CA GLY A 10 3.70 6.63 34.12
C GLY A 10 3.62 6.29 32.63
N ILE A 11 2.89 5.23 32.25
CA ILE A 11 2.66 4.86 30.85
C ILE A 11 1.93 5.98 30.09
N LEU A 12 0.84 6.51 30.68
CA LEU A 12 0.08 7.59 30.05
C LEU A 12 0.90 8.87 29.86
N PHE A 13 1.72 9.20 30.84
CA PHE A 13 2.62 10.36 30.77
C PHE A 13 3.65 10.19 29.64
N LEU A 14 4.29 9.02 29.54
CA LEU A 14 5.27 8.72 28.46
C LEU A 14 4.63 8.78 27.06
N LEU A 15 3.40 8.24 26.93
CA LEU A 15 2.67 8.30 25.66
C LEU A 15 2.35 9.76 25.28
N LEU A 16 1.92 10.56 26.25
CA LEU A 16 1.63 11.97 26.02
C LEU A 16 2.88 12.76 25.61
N CYS A 17 4.01 12.52 26.30
CA CYS A 17 5.30 13.12 25.93
C CYS A 17 5.69 12.75 24.49
N GLY A 18 5.51 11.48 24.09
CA GLY A 18 5.79 11.01 22.73
C GLY A 18 4.93 11.73 21.68
N ILE A 19 3.62 11.84 21.90
CA ILE A 19 2.70 12.55 21.01
C ILE A 19 3.14 14.01 20.81
N CYS A 20 3.43 14.70 21.94
CA CYS A 20 3.82 16.11 21.87
C CYS A 20 5.18 16.32 21.20
N ALA A 21 6.17 15.46 21.50
CA ALA A 21 7.50 15.55 20.92
C ALA A 21 7.46 15.35 19.41
N ILE A 22 6.81 14.29 18.94
CA ILE A 22 6.72 13.96 17.51
C ILE A 22 5.90 15.01 16.76
N GLY A 23 4.78 15.47 17.31
CA GLY A 23 4.00 16.55 16.72
C GLY A 23 4.81 17.85 16.60
N LYS A 24 5.60 18.18 17.63
CA LYS A 24 6.49 19.34 17.59
C LYS A 24 7.53 19.18 16.48
N ASP A 25 8.26 18.06 16.46
CA ASP A 25 9.33 17.86 15.49
C ASP A 25 8.81 17.88 14.05
N ALA A 26 7.69 17.18 13.76
CA ALA A 26 7.08 17.14 12.43
C ALA A 26 6.70 18.54 11.93
N PHE A 27 5.97 19.33 12.75
CA PHE A 27 5.44 20.61 12.32
C PHE A 27 6.43 21.78 12.47
N VAL A 28 7.44 21.68 13.32
CA VAL A 28 8.54 22.66 13.38
C VAL A 28 9.48 22.46 12.18
N THR A 29 9.87 21.21 11.91
CA THR A 29 10.71 20.88 10.74
C THR A 29 10.03 21.29 9.43
N ALA A 30 8.72 21.05 9.33
CA ALA A 30 7.94 21.48 8.17
C ALA A 30 7.96 23.00 8.02
N ARG A 31 7.78 23.75 9.14
CA ARG A 31 7.78 25.22 9.09
C ARG A 31 9.14 25.82 8.74
N ASP A 32 10.22 25.25 9.27
CA ASP A 32 11.55 25.87 9.18
C ASP A 32 12.33 25.45 7.92
N GLY A 33 11.98 24.37 7.24
CA GLY A 33 12.77 23.85 6.13
C GLY A 33 12.02 23.30 4.91
N ARG A 34 10.67 23.18 4.96
CA ARG A 34 9.89 22.53 3.92
C ARG A 34 8.55 23.21 3.65
N GLN A 35 8.55 24.54 3.63
CA GLN A 35 7.32 25.30 3.36
C GLN A 35 6.94 25.28 1.89
N GLU A 36 7.84 24.87 1.01
CA GLU A 36 7.63 24.88 -0.43
C GLU A 36 7.84 23.50 -1.02
N GLU A 37 6.94 23.12 -1.90
CA GLU A 37 7.00 21.87 -2.67
C GLU A 37 7.05 22.21 -4.15
N VAL A 38 7.82 21.46 -4.93
CA VAL A 38 7.76 21.51 -6.37
C VAL A 38 6.42 20.93 -6.82
N ALA A 39 5.52 21.81 -7.28
CA ALA A 39 4.19 21.43 -7.72
C ALA A 39 4.19 20.89 -9.15
N TYR A 40 4.94 21.56 -10.03
CA TYR A 40 5.09 21.19 -11.43
C TYR A 40 6.56 21.18 -11.78
N THR A 41 7.01 20.16 -12.48
CA THR A 41 8.41 20.07 -12.88
C THR A 41 8.55 19.43 -14.25
N ASN A 42 9.43 20.01 -15.04
CA ASN A 42 10.03 19.37 -16.20
C ASN A 42 11.56 19.35 -16.01
N ASP A 43 12.05 18.34 -15.31
CA ASP A 43 13.49 18.12 -15.12
C ASP A 43 14.13 17.38 -16.31
N TYR A 44 13.32 16.92 -17.25
CA TYR A 44 13.79 16.26 -18.47
C TYR A 44 14.30 17.32 -19.43
N GLY A 45 15.59 17.41 -19.59
CA GLY A 45 16.16 18.37 -20.51
C GLY A 45 17.59 18.03 -20.90
N GLY A 46 17.85 18.06 -22.18
CA GLY A 46 19.16 17.87 -22.79
C GLY A 46 19.32 18.67 -24.06
N VAL A 47 18.27 19.38 -24.48
CA VAL A 47 18.26 20.18 -25.71
C VAL A 47 18.00 21.63 -25.36
N GLY A 48 18.63 22.57 -26.05
CA GLY A 48 18.37 23.99 -25.87
C GLY A 48 17.24 24.50 -26.77
N THR A 49 16.66 25.65 -26.42
CA THR A 49 15.70 26.38 -27.25
C THR A 49 16.41 27.16 -28.42
N GLY A 50 17.73 27.12 -28.45
CA GLY A 50 18.58 27.97 -29.30
C GLY A 50 19.22 29.12 -28.50
N ASP A 51 20.17 29.77 -29.10
CA ASP A 51 20.86 30.92 -28.51
C ASP A 51 19.90 32.06 -28.27
N LEU A 52 19.86 32.60 -27.06
CA LEU A 52 19.08 33.78 -26.72
C LEU A 52 19.82 35.04 -27.23
N LEU A 53 19.48 35.43 -28.44
CA LEU A 53 19.98 36.68 -29.06
C LEU A 53 19.17 37.86 -28.55
N PRO A 54 19.73 39.10 -28.57
CA PRO A 54 18.95 40.32 -28.28
C PRO A 54 17.66 40.37 -29.10
N GLY A 55 16.53 40.52 -28.42
CA GLY A 55 15.18 40.47 -28.99
C GLY A 55 14.54 39.07 -29.10
N THR A 56 15.24 37.99 -28.76
CA THR A 56 14.61 36.66 -28.67
C THR A 56 13.71 36.61 -27.45
N VAL A 57 12.49 36.10 -27.63
CA VAL A 57 11.51 35.84 -26.56
C VAL A 57 11.13 34.37 -26.60
N VAL A 58 11.30 33.66 -25.47
CA VAL A 58 10.88 32.27 -25.27
C VAL A 58 9.76 32.26 -24.25
N THR A 59 8.61 31.71 -24.60
CA THR A 59 7.45 31.65 -23.71
C THR A 59 6.97 30.21 -23.56
N GLN A 60 6.77 29.77 -22.33
CA GLN A 60 6.10 28.52 -21.97
C GLN A 60 4.79 28.86 -21.29
N THR A 61 3.69 28.34 -21.80
CA THR A 61 2.42 28.35 -21.07
C THR A 61 2.29 27.05 -20.24
N VAL A 62 1.65 27.18 -19.09
CA VAL A 62 1.42 26.07 -18.16
C VAL A 62 0.06 26.22 -17.49
N TRP A 63 -0.77 25.18 -17.50
CA TRP A 63 -1.99 25.12 -16.72
C TRP A 63 -1.71 24.72 -15.30
N VAL A 64 -2.14 25.53 -14.34
CA VAL A 64 -1.89 25.34 -12.92
C VAL A 64 -3.21 25.25 -12.17
N THR A 65 -3.34 24.17 -11.39
CA THR A 65 -4.52 23.90 -10.55
C THR A 65 -4.28 24.18 -9.08
N ASP A 66 -3.08 24.58 -8.68
CA ASP A 66 -2.66 24.81 -7.30
C ASP A 66 -2.66 26.30 -6.91
N TYR A 67 -2.84 26.57 -5.61
CA TYR A 67 -3.39 27.81 -5.09
C TYR A 67 -2.40 28.81 -4.51
N ASP A 68 -1.16 28.43 -4.23
CA ASP A 68 -0.24 29.26 -3.48
C ASP A 68 1.19 29.17 -4.07
N LEU A 69 1.32 29.69 -5.29
CA LEU A 69 2.58 29.67 -6.03
C LEU A 69 3.55 30.68 -5.43
N THR A 70 4.66 30.23 -4.87
CA THR A 70 5.63 31.08 -4.16
C THR A 70 6.81 31.49 -5.01
N LYS A 71 7.26 30.63 -5.93
CA LYS A 71 8.37 30.91 -6.84
C LYS A 71 8.32 30.02 -8.07
N ILE A 72 8.99 30.46 -9.10
CA ILE A 72 9.29 29.70 -10.30
C ILE A 72 10.80 29.53 -10.45
N ALA A 73 11.23 28.48 -11.15
CA ALA A 73 12.63 28.28 -11.51
C ALA A 73 12.74 27.87 -12.97
N VAL A 74 13.66 28.45 -13.70
CA VAL A 74 13.96 28.16 -15.11
C VAL A 74 15.37 27.63 -15.20
N ARG A 75 15.58 26.57 -16.02
CA ARG A 75 16.88 25.94 -16.21
C ARG A 75 17.59 26.56 -17.43
N PHE A 76 18.80 27.02 -17.19
CA PHE A 76 19.64 27.65 -18.22
C PHE A 76 20.89 26.79 -18.50
N ALA A 77 21.35 26.79 -19.74
CA ALA A 77 22.67 26.29 -20.12
C ALA A 77 23.56 27.44 -20.58
N THR A 78 24.74 27.52 -19.96
CA THR A 78 25.73 28.58 -20.25
C THR A 78 26.84 28.07 -21.19
N MET A 79 26.78 26.79 -21.61
CA MET A 79 27.78 26.11 -22.41
C MET A 79 29.16 26.07 -21.74
N GLY A 80 29.18 25.95 -20.39
CA GLY A 80 30.39 25.88 -19.58
C GLY A 80 31.24 27.13 -19.57
N ARG A 81 30.67 28.29 -19.90
CA ARG A 81 31.38 29.59 -19.96
C ARG A 81 30.63 30.70 -19.19
N ILE A 82 31.32 31.78 -18.90
CA ILE A 82 30.71 32.99 -18.34
C ILE A 82 30.17 33.81 -19.54
N ASN A 83 28.88 34.12 -19.53
CA ASN A 83 28.22 34.89 -20.56
C ASN A 83 27.86 36.29 -20.01
N ARG A 84 28.07 37.33 -20.79
CA ARG A 84 27.76 38.71 -20.40
C ARG A 84 26.55 39.20 -21.14
N GLY A 85 25.51 39.55 -20.39
CA GLY A 85 24.26 40.01 -20.94
C GLY A 85 23.18 40.10 -19.88
N GLN A 86 22.00 40.48 -20.31
CA GLN A 86 20.86 40.69 -19.44
C GLN A 86 19.60 40.01 -20.02
N LEU A 87 18.96 39.20 -19.21
CA LEU A 87 17.66 38.62 -19.50
C LEU A 87 16.59 39.26 -18.64
N GLU A 88 15.40 39.36 -19.18
CA GLU A 88 14.18 39.67 -18.44
C GLU A 88 13.30 38.42 -18.41
N VAL A 89 12.87 38.06 -17.20
CA VAL A 89 11.95 36.93 -16.98
C VAL A 89 10.65 37.48 -16.43
N SER A 90 9.53 37.16 -17.06
CA SER A 90 8.21 37.57 -16.61
C SER A 90 7.30 36.37 -16.39
N LEU A 91 6.41 36.49 -15.42
CA LEU A 91 5.34 35.55 -15.13
C LEU A 91 4.00 36.28 -15.19
N GLU A 92 3.15 35.85 -16.10
CA GLU A 92 1.82 36.40 -16.31
C GLU A 92 0.76 35.31 -16.09
N ASN A 93 -0.32 35.66 -15.41
CA ASN A 93 -1.53 34.89 -15.37
C ASN A 93 -2.42 35.28 -16.57
N ARG A 94 -2.41 34.50 -17.64
CA ARG A 94 -3.19 34.75 -18.85
C ARG A 94 -4.70 34.71 -18.64
N THR A 95 -5.16 33.95 -17.65
CA THR A 95 -6.58 33.82 -17.30
C THR A 95 -7.11 35.16 -16.74
N THR A 96 -6.31 35.87 -15.93
CA THR A 96 -6.69 37.12 -15.29
C THR A 96 -6.08 38.35 -15.94
N GLY A 97 -5.01 38.21 -16.76
CA GLY A 97 -4.21 39.29 -17.32
C GLY A 97 -3.26 39.94 -16.29
N GLU A 98 -3.06 39.35 -15.13
CA GLU A 98 -2.22 39.92 -14.06
C GLU A 98 -0.76 39.47 -14.21
N ILE A 99 0.17 40.44 -14.08
CA ILE A 99 1.61 40.18 -14.01
C ILE A 99 1.97 39.80 -12.57
N LEU A 100 2.31 38.54 -12.37
CA LEU A 100 2.68 37.98 -11.06
C LEU A 100 4.12 38.31 -10.68
N GLY A 101 5.01 38.51 -11.66
CA GLY A 101 6.39 38.91 -11.42
C GLY A 101 7.13 39.29 -12.69
N ASN A 102 8.15 40.14 -12.50
CA ASN A 102 9.07 40.56 -13.56
C ASN A 102 10.47 40.69 -12.93
N TRP A 103 11.45 40.00 -13.47
CA TRP A 103 12.81 39.94 -12.91
C TRP A 103 13.85 40.13 -13.99
N THR A 104 14.91 40.83 -13.62
CA THR A 104 16.09 41.01 -14.46
C THR A 104 17.21 40.11 -13.97
N VAL A 105 17.84 39.38 -14.87
CA VAL A 105 18.91 38.42 -14.58
C VAL A 105 20.16 38.80 -15.37
N ASN A 106 21.27 38.95 -14.67
CA ASN A 106 22.58 39.04 -15.32
C ASN A 106 23.05 37.63 -15.69
N THR A 107 23.41 37.42 -16.95
CA THR A 107 23.80 36.09 -17.43
C THR A 107 25.07 35.53 -16.77
N GLU A 108 25.92 36.41 -16.19
CA GLU A 108 27.10 36.03 -15.43
C GLU A 108 26.77 35.22 -14.13
N GLU A 109 25.54 35.42 -13.61
CA GLU A 109 25.06 34.71 -12.39
C GLU A 109 24.52 33.32 -12.66
N LEU A 110 24.36 32.97 -13.92
CA LEU A 110 23.76 31.67 -14.29
C LEU A 110 24.78 30.54 -14.18
N VAL A 111 24.32 29.41 -13.63
CA VAL A 111 25.11 28.19 -13.50
C VAL A 111 24.74 27.28 -14.67
N ASP A 112 25.74 26.65 -15.29
CA ASP A 112 25.53 25.74 -16.40
C ASP A 112 24.63 24.57 -16.03
N TYR A 113 23.57 24.36 -16.80
CA TYR A 113 22.48 23.43 -16.51
C TYR A 113 21.83 23.61 -15.11
N GLY A 114 21.99 24.79 -14.49
CA GLY A 114 21.42 25.15 -13.20
C GLY A 114 20.03 25.77 -13.32
N TYR A 115 19.26 25.68 -12.24
CA TYR A 115 17.99 26.38 -12.08
C TYR A 115 18.23 27.76 -11.46
N LYS A 116 17.69 28.82 -12.07
CA LYS A 116 17.58 30.15 -11.46
C LYS A 116 16.16 30.30 -10.90
N GLU A 117 16.05 30.57 -9.61
CA GLU A 117 14.78 30.74 -8.90
C GLU A 117 14.36 32.20 -8.89
N PHE A 118 13.04 32.46 -8.99
CA PHE A 118 12.39 33.77 -8.99
C PHE A 118 11.24 33.75 -7.99
N GLU A 119 11.32 34.55 -6.95
CA GLU A 119 10.30 34.66 -5.92
C GLU A 119 9.13 35.55 -6.37
N ILE A 120 7.91 35.13 -6.04
CA ILE A 120 6.67 35.82 -6.32
C ILE A 120 6.26 36.60 -5.07
N ASP A 121 5.79 37.85 -5.25
CA ASP A 121 5.32 38.67 -4.15
C ASP A 121 4.19 37.98 -3.36
N ALA A 122 4.23 38.08 -2.06
CA ALA A 122 3.34 37.33 -1.16
C ALA A 122 1.84 37.66 -1.34
N ASP A 123 1.53 38.85 -1.86
CA ASP A 123 0.17 39.26 -2.15
C ASP A 123 -0.38 38.73 -3.49
N LYS A 124 0.51 38.16 -4.33
CA LYS A 124 0.17 37.59 -5.65
C LYS A 124 0.28 36.08 -5.73
N THR A 125 0.54 35.41 -4.61
CA THR A 125 0.76 33.97 -4.60
C THR A 125 -0.52 33.13 -4.74
N GLN A 126 -1.69 33.70 -4.38
CA GLN A 126 -2.96 32.98 -4.44
C GLN A 126 -3.55 33.00 -5.84
N LEU A 127 -3.61 31.86 -6.48
CA LEU A 127 -4.24 31.66 -7.77
C LEU A 127 -5.65 31.09 -7.59
N SER A 128 -6.59 31.46 -8.46
CA SER A 128 -7.87 30.77 -8.56
C SER A 128 -7.68 29.40 -9.23
N LEU A 129 -8.66 28.51 -9.08
CA LEU A 129 -8.69 27.21 -9.79
C LEU A 129 -8.54 27.43 -11.30
N GLU A 130 -7.71 26.60 -11.94
CA GLU A 130 -7.52 26.57 -13.39
C GLU A 130 -7.02 27.92 -13.97
N ASN A 131 -5.76 28.19 -13.71
CA ASN A 131 -5.09 29.36 -14.33
C ASN A 131 -4.10 28.91 -15.39
N GLU A 132 -4.13 29.56 -16.53
CA GLU A 132 -3.06 29.49 -17.51
C GLU A 132 -1.99 30.52 -17.16
N LEU A 133 -0.77 30.07 -16.86
CA LEU A 133 0.37 30.90 -16.59
C LEU A 133 1.28 30.92 -17.81
N ALA A 134 1.84 32.08 -18.14
CA ALA A 134 2.88 32.26 -19.16
C ALA A 134 4.18 32.70 -18.50
N ILE A 135 5.22 31.89 -18.67
CA ILE A 135 6.60 32.18 -18.24
C ILE A 135 7.35 32.64 -19.51
N SER A 136 7.72 33.92 -19.60
CA SER A 136 8.45 34.44 -20.74
C SER A 136 9.85 34.89 -20.34
N VAL A 137 10.83 34.49 -21.13
CA VAL A 137 12.24 34.87 -20.98
C VAL A 137 12.63 35.65 -22.24
N SER A 138 13.01 36.90 -22.09
CA SER A 138 13.48 37.76 -23.19
C SER A 138 14.94 38.15 -22.99
N CYS A 139 15.73 38.12 -24.05
CA CYS A 139 17.09 38.61 -24.03
C CYS A 139 17.10 40.14 -24.37
N LYS A 140 17.56 40.96 -23.42
CA LYS A 140 17.70 42.40 -23.61
C LYS A 140 19.04 42.75 -24.23
N GLU A 141 20.11 42.16 -23.66
CA GLU A 141 21.48 42.42 -24.08
C GLU A 141 22.29 41.14 -24.00
N ALA A 142 23.17 40.92 -24.96
CA ALA A 142 24.15 39.85 -24.93
C ALA A 142 25.42 40.27 -25.69
N SER A 143 26.60 39.92 -25.20
CA SER A 143 27.84 40.10 -25.89
C SER A 143 27.95 39.13 -27.08
N GLU A 144 28.58 39.53 -28.16
CA GLU A 144 28.71 38.66 -29.34
C GLU A 144 29.44 37.37 -29.00
N GLY A 145 28.82 36.23 -29.32
CA GLY A 145 29.34 34.88 -29.01
C GLY A 145 29.18 34.40 -27.57
N GLU A 146 28.62 35.24 -26.65
CA GLU A 146 28.38 34.88 -25.23
C GLU A 146 26.89 34.70 -24.97
N TYR A 147 26.24 33.77 -25.68
CA TYR A 147 24.80 33.54 -25.58
C TYR A 147 24.51 32.36 -24.62
N VAL A 148 23.43 32.48 -23.90
CA VAL A 148 22.85 31.39 -23.09
C VAL A 148 21.65 30.78 -23.81
N THR A 149 21.27 29.57 -23.43
CA THR A 149 20.06 28.92 -23.93
C THR A 149 19.21 28.41 -22.78
N ILE A 150 17.89 28.32 -22.98
CA ILE A 150 16.98 27.69 -22.04
C ILE A 150 16.98 26.18 -22.35
N VAL A 151 17.11 25.37 -21.31
CA VAL A 151 17.02 23.88 -21.42
C VAL A 151 15.55 23.49 -21.59
N ARG A 152 15.27 22.57 -22.51
CA ARG A 152 13.94 22.01 -22.76
C ARG A 152 13.95 20.50 -22.89
N SER A 153 12.80 19.87 -22.71
CA SER A 153 12.55 18.47 -23.07
C SER A 153 12.37 18.33 -24.60
N GLN A 154 12.52 17.10 -25.11
CA GLN A 154 12.21 16.81 -26.52
C GLN A 154 10.72 16.55 -26.74
N ASN A 155 10.05 15.98 -25.72
CA ASN A 155 8.63 15.66 -25.76
C ASN A 155 7.86 16.63 -24.83
N ASP A 156 6.58 16.83 -25.13
CA ASP A 156 5.68 17.60 -24.31
C ASP A 156 5.42 16.84 -23.00
N VAL A 157 5.68 17.49 -21.87
CA VAL A 157 5.57 16.94 -20.51
C VAL A 157 4.58 17.77 -19.69
N LEU A 158 4.51 19.07 -19.98
CA LEU A 158 3.63 20.01 -19.33
C LEU A 158 2.37 20.24 -20.18
N GLN A 159 1.27 20.54 -19.53
CA GLN A 159 0.08 20.97 -20.24
C GLN A 159 0.23 22.46 -20.62
N GLY A 160 0.51 22.74 -21.88
CA GLY A 160 0.75 24.07 -22.39
C GLY A 160 1.60 24.05 -23.65
N GLU A 161 2.06 25.20 -24.11
CA GLU A 161 2.81 25.38 -25.37
C GLU A 161 4.12 26.12 -25.13
N LEU A 162 5.18 25.63 -25.77
CA LEU A 162 6.47 26.33 -25.85
C LEU A 162 6.57 27.10 -27.17
N THR A 163 6.84 28.39 -27.11
CA THR A 163 7.04 29.22 -28.29
C THR A 163 8.37 29.97 -28.23
N VAL A 164 8.99 30.18 -29.40
CA VAL A 164 10.17 31.03 -29.57
C VAL A 164 9.84 32.09 -30.63
N ASN A 165 9.83 33.35 -30.24
CA ASN A 165 9.40 34.46 -31.11
C ASN A 165 8.04 34.17 -31.77
N GLU A 166 7.06 33.74 -30.97
CA GLU A 166 5.70 33.36 -31.37
C GLU A 166 5.60 32.11 -32.27
N ASN A 167 6.71 31.46 -32.60
CA ASN A 167 6.68 30.21 -33.34
C ASN A 167 6.69 29.03 -32.37
N GLU A 168 5.76 28.10 -32.54
CA GLU A 168 5.63 26.89 -31.74
C GLU A 168 6.88 26.02 -31.86
N MET A 169 7.34 25.48 -30.72
CA MET A 169 8.48 24.59 -30.61
C MET A 169 8.07 23.34 -29.83
N SER A 170 8.43 22.18 -30.34
CA SER A 170 8.17 20.88 -29.65
C SER A 170 8.89 20.78 -28.32
N GLY A 171 8.25 20.07 -27.36
CA GLY A 171 8.76 19.90 -26.00
C GLY A 171 8.50 21.11 -25.11
N ASP A 172 8.92 21.03 -23.86
CA ASP A 172 8.62 22.02 -22.83
C ASP A 172 9.89 22.58 -22.21
N MET A 173 9.84 23.84 -21.77
CA MET A 173 10.89 24.45 -20.97
C MET A 173 11.16 23.66 -19.69
N SER A 174 12.44 23.41 -19.38
CA SER A 174 12.83 22.83 -18.11
C SER A 174 12.59 23.85 -17.00
N LEU A 175 11.50 23.66 -16.27
CA LEU A 175 11.06 24.59 -15.24
C LEU A 175 10.54 23.89 -14.00
N ARG A 176 10.50 24.60 -12.88
CA ARG A 176 9.89 24.17 -11.62
C ARG A 176 8.98 25.27 -11.09
N LEU A 177 7.80 24.88 -10.63
CA LEU A 177 6.85 25.75 -9.95
C LEU A 177 6.75 25.28 -8.50
N TYR A 178 6.85 26.21 -7.55
CA TYR A 178 6.86 25.90 -6.12
C TYR A 178 5.63 26.45 -5.44
N ASN A 179 4.92 25.57 -4.72
CA ASN A 179 3.74 25.93 -3.93
C ASN A 179 4.06 25.96 -2.44
N ARG A 180 3.40 26.88 -1.73
CA ARG A 180 3.41 26.89 -0.26
C ARG A 180 2.48 25.80 0.27
N ILE A 181 2.98 25.06 1.25
CA ILE A 181 2.22 23.99 1.89
C ILE A 181 1.59 24.50 3.19
N HIS A 182 0.27 24.35 3.31
CA HIS A 182 -0.48 24.76 4.50
C HIS A 182 -0.66 23.62 5.49
N PHE A 183 0.07 23.61 6.60
CA PHE A 183 0.03 22.54 7.63
C PHE A 183 -1.01 22.75 8.73
N GLY A 184 -1.69 23.88 8.79
CA GLY A 184 -2.59 24.22 9.89
C GLY A 184 -3.73 23.22 10.10
N PHE A 185 -4.30 22.70 9.02
CA PHE A 185 -5.35 21.67 9.05
C PHE A 185 -4.80 20.32 9.51
N LEU A 186 -3.65 19.89 8.96
CA LEU A 186 -2.99 18.64 9.33
C LEU A 186 -2.58 18.62 10.80
N LYS A 187 -2.08 19.75 11.32
CA LYS A 187 -1.78 19.88 12.74
C LYS A 187 -3.01 19.65 13.62
N LYS A 188 -4.16 20.20 13.24
CA LYS A 188 -5.44 19.96 13.96
C LYS A 188 -5.83 18.49 13.89
N ILE A 189 -5.79 17.86 12.71
CA ILE A 189 -6.11 16.43 12.53
C ILE A 189 -5.18 15.58 13.38
N TYR A 190 -3.86 15.80 13.34
CA TYR A 190 -2.91 15.04 14.13
C TYR A 190 -3.25 15.07 15.63
N PHE A 191 -3.42 16.27 16.20
CA PHE A 191 -3.71 16.36 17.64
C PHE A 191 -5.08 15.80 18.01
N VAL A 192 -6.09 15.91 17.16
CA VAL A 192 -7.40 15.30 17.38
C VAL A 192 -7.29 13.78 17.37
N LEU A 193 -6.71 13.19 16.33
CA LEU A 193 -6.55 11.73 16.23
C LEU A 193 -5.66 11.17 17.32
N ALA A 194 -4.54 11.81 17.61
CA ALA A 194 -3.64 11.40 18.69
C ALA A 194 -4.33 11.49 20.08
N SER A 195 -5.17 12.51 20.31
CA SER A 195 -5.95 12.62 21.54
C SER A 195 -6.99 11.51 21.66
N ILE A 196 -7.71 11.20 20.58
CA ILE A 196 -8.69 10.09 20.56
C ILE A 196 -7.99 8.77 20.85
N LEU A 197 -6.89 8.48 20.18
CA LEU A 197 -6.08 7.27 20.41
C LEU A 197 -5.57 7.21 21.85
N TYR A 198 -5.09 8.33 22.38
CA TYR A 198 -4.61 8.43 23.75
C TYR A 198 -5.73 8.11 24.77
N LEU A 199 -6.93 8.68 24.59
CA LEU A 199 -8.07 8.43 25.47
C LEU A 199 -8.52 6.97 25.41
N ILE A 200 -8.57 6.36 24.21
CA ILE A 200 -8.89 4.93 24.05
C ILE A 200 -7.82 4.07 24.72
N THR A 201 -6.54 4.44 24.58
CA THR A 201 -5.42 3.75 25.23
C THR A 201 -5.54 3.84 26.76
N ALA A 202 -5.85 5.02 27.29
CA ALA A 202 -6.05 5.22 28.71
C ALA A 202 -7.21 4.35 29.24
N LEU A 203 -8.34 4.32 28.53
CA LEU A 203 -9.48 3.48 28.89
C LEU A 203 -9.16 1.98 28.82
N ALA A 204 -8.51 1.53 27.75
CA ALA A 204 -8.12 0.13 27.58
C ALA A 204 -7.15 -0.32 28.68
N LEU A 205 -6.11 0.45 28.96
CA LEU A 205 -5.17 0.21 30.07
C LEU A 205 -5.88 0.18 31.43
N TYR A 206 -6.81 1.11 31.68
CA TYR A 206 -7.60 1.12 32.92
C TYR A 206 -8.38 -0.19 33.07
N ILE A 207 -9.12 -0.61 32.03
CA ILE A 207 -9.93 -1.83 32.07
C ILE A 207 -9.03 -3.04 32.33
N ILE A 208 -7.91 -3.18 31.60
CA ILE A 208 -7.01 -4.32 31.74
C ILE A 208 -6.31 -4.34 33.10
N MET A 209 -5.88 -3.20 33.63
CA MET A 209 -5.15 -3.16 34.90
C MET A 209 -6.06 -3.27 36.13
N PHE A 210 -7.29 -2.72 36.06
CA PHE A 210 -8.16 -2.60 37.25
C PHE A 210 -9.48 -3.39 37.14
N ARG A 211 -9.86 -3.84 35.92
CA ARG A 211 -11.12 -4.52 35.63
C ARG A 211 -10.92 -5.83 34.85
N SER A 212 -9.72 -6.42 34.93
CA SER A 212 -9.37 -7.66 34.24
C SER A 212 -10.43 -8.76 34.40
N GLY A 213 -10.69 -9.53 33.33
CA GLY A 213 -11.67 -10.62 33.30
C GLY A 213 -13.12 -10.22 33.07
N ARG A 214 -13.44 -8.92 32.94
CA ARG A 214 -14.85 -8.48 32.71
C ARG A 214 -15.26 -8.50 31.24
N ILE A 215 -14.30 -8.33 30.32
CA ILE A 215 -14.55 -8.31 28.89
C ILE A 215 -13.92 -9.55 28.25
N SER A 216 -14.67 -10.26 27.42
CA SER A 216 -14.12 -11.39 26.68
C SER A 216 -13.07 -10.93 25.69
N ILE A 217 -11.99 -11.68 25.58
CA ILE A 217 -10.80 -11.39 24.77
C ILE A 217 -11.13 -11.10 23.28
N LYS A 218 -12.17 -11.74 22.74
CA LYS A 218 -12.65 -11.52 21.36
C LYS A 218 -13.14 -10.08 21.12
N TYR A 219 -13.73 -9.44 22.13
CA TYR A 219 -14.19 -8.06 21.99
C TYR A 219 -13.04 -7.05 22.07
N TYR A 220 -11.99 -7.35 22.84
CA TYR A 220 -10.76 -6.54 22.77
C TYR A 220 -10.19 -6.57 21.35
N PHE A 221 -10.14 -7.75 20.70
CA PHE A 221 -9.69 -7.84 19.31
C PHE A 221 -10.55 -6.95 18.40
N LEU A 222 -11.89 -7.08 18.46
CA LEU A 222 -12.77 -6.31 17.57
C LEU A 222 -12.60 -4.80 17.73
N ILE A 223 -12.51 -4.33 18.97
CA ILE A 223 -12.32 -2.90 19.26
C ILE A 223 -10.94 -2.44 18.79
N PHE A 224 -9.89 -3.20 19.13
CA PHE A 224 -8.52 -2.82 18.81
C PHE A 224 -8.27 -2.88 17.30
N ALA A 225 -8.66 -3.95 16.63
CA ALA A 225 -8.57 -4.03 15.18
C ALA A 225 -9.38 -2.91 14.50
N GLY A 226 -10.61 -2.65 14.98
CA GLY A 226 -11.46 -1.59 14.44
C GLY A 226 -10.80 -0.22 14.53
N VAL A 227 -10.34 0.18 15.72
CA VAL A 227 -9.73 1.50 15.92
C VAL A 227 -8.38 1.61 15.21
N LEU A 228 -7.48 0.64 15.42
CA LEU A 228 -6.15 0.67 14.81
C LEU A 228 -6.24 0.63 13.27
N GLY A 229 -7.06 -0.27 12.72
CA GLY A 229 -7.22 -0.38 11.28
C GLY A 229 -7.81 0.88 10.65
N MET A 230 -8.75 1.57 11.32
CA MET A 230 -9.21 2.89 10.88
C MET A 230 -8.07 3.90 10.85
N VAL A 231 -7.18 3.89 11.84
CA VAL A 231 -6.02 4.80 11.81
C VAL A 231 -5.04 4.42 10.70
N TYR A 232 -4.76 3.12 10.49
CA TYR A 232 -3.94 2.66 9.35
C TYR A 232 -4.53 3.08 8.01
N LEU A 233 -5.87 3.02 7.86
CA LEU A 233 -6.58 3.40 6.64
C LEU A 233 -6.36 4.87 6.26
N PHE A 234 -6.22 5.76 7.25
CA PHE A 234 -6.02 7.19 7.02
C PHE A 234 -4.55 7.63 7.08
N ILE A 235 -3.71 6.96 7.89
CA ILE A 235 -2.29 7.33 8.02
C ILE A 235 -1.46 6.91 6.80
N LEU A 236 -1.87 5.82 6.14
CA LEU A 236 -1.27 5.37 4.89
C LEU A 236 -2.10 5.92 3.73
N PRO A 237 -1.55 6.81 2.91
CA PRO A 237 -2.26 7.36 1.75
C PRO A 237 -2.80 6.26 0.83
N PRO A 238 -3.93 6.46 0.15
CA PRO A 238 -4.38 5.53 -0.89
C PRO A 238 -3.28 5.25 -1.91
N PHE A 239 -3.23 3.99 -2.35
CA PHE A 239 -2.26 3.47 -3.31
C PHE A 239 -0.80 3.46 -2.84
N SER A 240 -0.54 3.74 -1.56
CA SER A 240 0.79 3.58 -0.97
C SER A 240 1.12 2.13 -0.61
N SER A 241 0.14 1.23 -0.52
CA SER A 241 0.40 -0.20 -0.32
C SER A 241 0.78 -0.87 -1.64
N PRO A 242 1.63 -1.93 -1.63
CA PRO A 242 2.08 -2.58 -2.85
C PRO A 242 0.90 -3.10 -3.69
N ASP A 243 0.95 -2.82 -4.99
CA ASP A 243 -0.01 -3.25 -6.00
C ASP A 243 -1.46 -2.73 -5.78
N GLU A 244 -1.70 -1.85 -4.80
CA GLU A 244 -3.04 -1.41 -4.43
C GLU A 244 -3.77 -0.73 -5.60
N LEU A 245 -3.06 0.06 -6.41
CA LEU A 245 -3.61 0.69 -7.61
C LEU A 245 -4.11 -0.37 -8.60
N CYS A 246 -3.30 -1.38 -8.88
CA CYS A 246 -3.68 -2.48 -9.78
C CYS A 246 -4.88 -3.26 -9.24
N HIS A 247 -4.95 -3.48 -7.93
CA HIS A 247 -6.07 -4.15 -7.29
C HIS A 247 -7.35 -3.35 -7.36
N PHE A 248 -7.28 -2.03 -7.13
CA PHE A 248 -8.42 -1.15 -7.26
C PHE A 248 -8.91 -1.09 -8.72
N GLY A 249 -8.01 -0.99 -9.71
CA GLY A 249 -8.32 -1.01 -11.13
C GLY A 249 -9.05 -2.29 -11.55
N ARG A 250 -8.60 -3.46 -11.06
CA ARG A 250 -9.27 -4.75 -11.30
C ARG A 250 -10.67 -4.81 -10.68
N ALA A 251 -10.83 -4.32 -9.45
CA ALA A 251 -12.14 -4.22 -8.80
C ALA A 251 -13.07 -3.27 -9.57
N TYR A 252 -12.53 -2.17 -10.08
CA TYR A 252 -13.27 -1.19 -10.89
C TYR A 252 -13.73 -1.80 -12.24
N SER A 253 -12.85 -2.55 -12.90
CA SER A 253 -13.16 -3.29 -14.13
C SER A 253 -14.28 -4.31 -13.91
N TRP A 254 -14.23 -5.07 -12.79
CA TRP A 254 -15.32 -5.99 -12.43
C TRP A 254 -16.63 -5.27 -12.13
N ALA A 255 -16.59 -4.11 -11.45
CA ALA A 255 -17.79 -3.31 -11.19
C ALA A 255 -18.43 -2.82 -12.51
N ASN A 256 -17.62 -2.40 -13.48
CA ASN A 256 -18.10 -2.04 -14.81
C ASN A 256 -18.72 -3.24 -15.53
N TYR A 257 -18.02 -4.36 -15.58
CA TYR A 257 -18.53 -5.57 -16.22
C TYR A 257 -19.88 -6.04 -15.64
N LEU A 258 -19.99 -6.05 -14.30
CA LEU A 258 -21.22 -6.46 -13.61
C LEU A 258 -22.38 -5.47 -13.80
N THR A 259 -22.10 -4.21 -14.12
CA THR A 259 -23.12 -3.18 -14.40
C THR A 259 -23.40 -2.98 -15.89
N GLY A 260 -22.85 -3.86 -16.77
CA GLY A 260 -23.05 -3.80 -18.22
C GLY A 260 -22.31 -2.64 -18.90
N LYS A 261 -21.30 -2.06 -18.22
CA LYS A 261 -20.37 -1.07 -18.79
C LYS A 261 -19.12 -1.78 -19.28
N GLU A 262 -18.40 -1.15 -20.21
CA GLU A 262 -17.16 -1.74 -20.72
C GLU A 262 -16.11 -1.86 -19.59
N PRO A 263 -15.42 -3.02 -19.49
CA PRO A 263 -14.34 -3.18 -18.54
C PRO A 263 -13.18 -2.25 -18.90
N VAL A 264 -12.50 -1.77 -17.86
CA VAL A 264 -11.36 -0.87 -17.99
C VAL A 264 -10.13 -1.64 -18.47
N GLN A 265 -9.47 -1.13 -19.50
CA GLN A 265 -8.26 -1.72 -20.10
C GLN A 265 -7.01 -0.97 -19.68
N GLY A 266 -5.85 -1.61 -19.79
CA GLY A 266 -4.54 -1.00 -19.54
C GLY A 266 -4.24 -0.77 -18.07
N THR A 267 -3.30 0.12 -17.79
CA THR A 267 -3.06 0.59 -16.44
C THR A 267 -4.21 1.49 -16.03
N PHE A 268 -4.75 1.30 -14.83
CA PHE A 268 -5.89 2.09 -14.36
C PHE A 268 -5.67 3.60 -14.47
N ALA A 269 -4.41 4.05 -14.41
CA ALA A 269 -4.03 5.45 -14.60
C ALA A 269 -4.42 6.03 -15.98
N GLU A 270 -4.55 5.20 -17.02
CA GLU A 270 -4.94 5.63 -18.37
C GLU A 270 -6.41 6.05 -18.48
N PHE A 271 -7.23 5.66 -17.51
CA PHE A 271 -8.67 5.93 -17.48
C PHE A 271 -9.06 7.08 -16.55
N LEU A 272 -8.07 7.72 -15.95
CA LEU A 272 -8.29 8.87 -15.08
C LEU A 272 -8.24 10.16 -15.90
N THR A 273 -9.02 11.15 -15.50
CA THR A 273 -8.82 12.52 -15.97
C THR A 273 -7.39 12.98 -15.68
N GLU A 274 -6.89 13.98 -16.37
CA GLU A 274 -5.55 14.48 -16.10
C GLU A 274 -5.37 14.98 -14.67
N GLU A 275 -6.40 15.60 -14.09
CA GLU A 275 -6.41 16.01 -12.68
C GLU A 275 -6.37 14.80 -11.73
N GLU A 276 -7.16 13.77 -12.00
CA GLU A 276 -7.16 12.53 -11.24
C GLU A 276 -5.81 11.82 -11.39
N ARG A 277 -5.25 11.80 -12.60
CA ARG A 277 -3.93 11.21 -12.89
C ARG A 277 -2.83 11.98 -12.15
N ALA A 278 -2.83 13.31 -12.21
CA ALA A 278 -1.89 14.14 -11.49
C ALA A 278 -2.00 13.94 -9.97
N SER A 279 -3.22 13.86 -9.44
CA SER A 279 -3.48 13.56 -8.04
C SER A 279 -3.02 12.14 -7.67
N LEU A 280 -3.21 11.17 -8.55
CA LEU A 280 -2.78 9.79 -8.37
C LEU A 280 -1.27 9.64 -8.39
N ILE A 281 -0.57 10.24 -9.36
CA ILE A 281 0.89 10.25 -9.45
C ILE A 281 1.46 10.87 -8.17
N LYS A 282 0.89 11.98 -7.71
CA LYS A 282 1.28 12.61 -6.44
C LYS A 282 1.00 11.74 -5.20
N ALA A 283 -0.04 10.91 -5.23
CA ALA A 283 -0.36 9.99 -4.14
C ALA A 283 0.49 8.71 -4.15
N THR A 284 1.02 8.32 -5.33
CA THR A 284 1.95 7.18 -5.45
C THR A 284 3.41 7.57 -5.19
N ASP A 285 3.73 8.86 -5.14
CA ASP A 285 5.01 9.34 -4.66
C ASP A 285 5.25 8.89 -3.21
N LYS A 286 6.52 8.91 -2.79
CA LYS A 286 6.87 8.57 -1.41
C LYS A 286 6.01 9.39 -0.45
N PRO A 287 5.21 8.75 0.43
CA PRO A 287 4.37 9.46 1.36
C PRO A 287 5.17 10.49 2.16
N SER A 288 4.70 11.73 2.12
CA SER A 288 5.33 12.90 2.75
C SER A 288 4.28 13.75 3.44
N LEU A 289 4.71 14.75 4.20
CA LEU A 289 3.78 15.70 4.81
C LEU A 289 3.01 16.49 3.73
N ALA A 290 3.64 16.76 2.60
CA ALA A 290 3.00 17.37 1.44
C ALA A 290 1.90 16.48 0.85
N THR A 291 2.13 15.16 0.76
CA THR A 291 1.10 14.21 0.35
C THR A 291 -0.13 14.31 1.25
N TYR A 292 0.06 14.37 2.57
CA TYR A 292 -1.04 14.57 3.51
C TYR A 292 -1.75 15.91 3.31
N ALA A 293 -1.01 17.01 3.12
CA ALA A 293 -1.58 18.32 2.89
C ALA A 293 -2.48 18.32 1.64
N LYS A 294 -2.02 17.76 0.53
CA LYS A 294 -2.79 17.63 -0.71
C LYS A 294 -4.03 16.76 -0.53
N MET A 295 -3.87 15.58 0.07
CA MET A 295 -4.98 14.64 0.23
C MET A 295 -6.05 15.16 1.19
N TYR A 296 -5.67 15.75 2.31
CA TYR A 296 -6.63 16.14 3.35
C TYR A 296 -6.98 17.62 3.32
N GLY A 297 -6.11 18.48 2.79
CA GLY A 297 -6.38 19.90 2.58
C GLY A 297 -7.37 20.14 1.44
N GLY A 298 -7.21 19.44 0.32
CA GLY A 298 -8.09 19.48 -0.86
C GLY A 298 -9.41 18.73 -0.70
N TYR A 299 -9.55 17.88 0.30
CA TYR A 299 -10.72 17.00 0.48
C TYR A 299 -12.04 17.74 0.72
N GLY A 300 -11.98 19.00 1.17
CA GLY A 300 -13.14 19.86 1.40
C GLY A 300 -13.49 20.79 0.24
N GLN A 301 -12.61 20.97 -0.74
CA GLN A 301 -12.71 22.07 -1.70
C GLN A 301 -13.10 21.66 -3.12
N THR A 302 -12.84 20.43 -3.56
CA THR A 302 -13.27 19.97 -4.90
C THR A 302 -13.94 18.61 -4.83
N PRO A 303 -15.25 18.51 -5.12
CA PRO A 303 -15.83 17.25 -5.53
C PRO A 303 -15.24 16.91 -6.91
N LEU A 304 -14.26 16.02 -6.96
CA LEU A 304 -13.89 15.37 -8.21
C LEU A 304 -15.13 14.65 -8.72
N LYS A 305 -15.86 15.28 -9.63
CA LYS A 305 -16.88 14.61 -10.41
C LYS A 305 -16.14 13.69 -11.36
N VAL A 306 -16.26 12.39 -11.17
CA VAL A 306 -15.98 11.41 -12.22
C VAL A 306 -17.08 11.64 -13.27
N GLU A 307 -16.83 12.47 -14.26
CA GLU A 307 -17.73 12.62 -15.39
C GLU A 307 -17.69 11.30 -16.17
N GLU A 308 -18.85 10.70 -16.35
CA GLU A 308 -18.99 9.45 -17.14
C GLU A 308 -18.40 9.59 -18.56
N ASN A 309 -18.30 10.79 -19.08
CA ASN A 309 -17.82 11.09 -20.42
C ASN A 309 -16.28 11.02 -20.57
N SER A 310 -15.51 11.25 -19.51
CA SER A 310 -14.04 11.18 -19.58
C SER A 310 -13.49 9.76 -19.76
N PHE A 311 -14.29 8.73 -19.49
CA PHE A 311 -13.94 7.33 -19.74
C PHE A 311 -14.14 6.90 -21.20
N HIS A 312 -14.94 7.62 -22.00
CA HIS A 312 -15.24 7.26 -23.38
C HIS A 312 -14.26 7.86 -24.40
N GLU A 313 -13.59 8.95 -24.11
CA GLU A 313 -12.68 9.61 -25.05
C GLU A 313 -11.31 8.92 -25.21
N LEU A 314 -10.95 8.00 -24.31
CA LEU A 314 -9.70 7.22 -24.37
C LEU A 314 -9.83 5.90 -25.13
N GLN A 315 -10.96 5.65 -25.82
CA GLN A 315 -11.23 4.42 -26.58
C GLN A 315 -10.49 4.38 -27.93
N GLY A 316 -9.18 4.37 -27.92
CA GLY A 316 -8.38 4.20 -29.14
C GLY A 316 -7.85 2.80 -29.43
N ALA A 317 -8.12 1.80 -28.59
CA ALA A 317 -7.60 0.45 -28.77
C ALA A 317 -8.68 -0.61 -28.54
N GLU A 318 -9.06 -1.31 -29.59
CA GLU A 318 -9.86 -2.53 -29.57
C GLU A 318 -9.09 -3.66 -28.86
N ILE A 319 -9.19 -3.79 -27.57
CA ILE A 319 -8.72 -4.97 -26.84
C ILE A 319 -9.86 -5.49 -25.97
N GLU A 320 -10.32 -6.69 -26.26
CA GLU A 320 -11.28 -7.44 -25.43
C GLU A 320 -10.66 -7.75 -24.08
N TYR A 321 -10.99 -7.00 -23.04
CA TYR A 321 -10.44 -7.22 -21.72
C TYR A 321 -11.42 -8.00 -20.84
N ARG A 322 -11.05 -9.21 -20.51
CA ARG A 322 -11.70 -9.94 -19.42
C ARG A 322 -10.93 -9.64 -18.13
N PRO A 323 -11.61 -9.19 -17.06
CA PRO A 323 -10.92 -8.95 -15.79
C PRO A 323 -10.17 -10.21 -15.37
N THR A 324 -8.86 -10.07 -15.13
CA THR A 324 -8.07 -11.13 -14.53
C THR A 324 -8.47 -11.31 -13.06
N ASN A 325 -8.36 -12.49 -12.50
CA ASN A 325 -8.80 -12.88 -11.17
C ASN A 325 -10.34 -13.00 -11.05
N THR A 326 -10.77 -13.65 -9.99
CA THR A 326 -12.20 -13.85 -9.75
C THR A 326 -12.84 -12.63 -9.11
N PRO A 327 -14.14 -12.33 -9.38
CA PRO A 327 -14.83 -11.24 -8.71
C PRO A 327 -14.91 -11.42 -7.19
N PHE A 328 -14.83 -12.67 -6.71
CA PHE A 328 -14.81 -12.96 -5.27
C PHE A 328 -13.61 -12.36 -4.56
N SER A 329 -12.46 -12.26 -5.26
CA SER A 329 -11.23 -11.67 -4.73
C SER A 329 -11.39 -10.22 -4.31
N TYR A 330 -12.30 -9.50 -4.96
CA TYR A 330 -12.54 -8.07 -4.79
C TYR A 330 -13.98 -7.74 -4.38
N ALA A 331 -14.75 -8.70 -3.88
CA ALA A 331 -16.19 -8.51 -3.63
C ALA A 331 -16.53 -7.25 -2.81
N PRO A 332 -15.85 -6.93 -1.68
CA PRO A 332 -16.12 -5.70 -0.94
C PRO A 332 -15.80 -4.42 -1.73
N GLN A 333 -14.68 -4.42 -2.45
CA GLN A 333 -14.24 -3.29 -3.26
C GLN A 333 -15.19 -3.06 -4.44
N ILE A 334 -15.60 -4.11 -5.13
CA ILE A 334 -16.58 -4.07 -6.22
C ILE A 334 -17.89 -3.46 -5.71
N LEU A 335 -18.40 -3.95 -4.59
CA LEU A 335 -19.63 -3.43 -3.98
C LEU A 335 -19.48 -1.94 -3.62
N ALA A 336 -18.35 -1.54 -3.04
CA ALA A 336 -18.09 -0.15 -2.71
C ALA A 336 -18.07 0.76 -3.93
N ILE A 337 -17.43 0.31 -5.02
CA ILE A 337 -17.37 1.05 -6.28
C ILE A 337 -18.76 1.19 -6.90
N MET A 338 -19.55 0.11 -6.93
CA MET A 338 -20.93 0.15 -7.42
C MET A 338 -21.80 1.12 -6.61
N ILE A 339 -21.73 1.06 -5.26
CA ILE A 339 -22.44 1.98 -4.38
C ILE A 339 -21.98 3.43 -4.63
N GLY A 340 -20.67 3.66 -4.65
CA GLY A 340 -20.11 5.00 -4.84
C GLY A 340 -20.52 5.65 -6.16
N LYS A 341 -20.53 4.86 -7.25
CA LYS A 341 -21.05 5.31 -8.56
C LYS A 341 -22.55 5.60 -8.52
N CYS A 342 -23.32 4.74 -7.87
CA CYS A 342 -24.77 4.90 -7.77
C CYS A 342 -25.17 6.19 -7.06
N ILE A 343 -24.44 6.59 -6.00
CA ILE A 343 -24.72 7.80 -5.22
C ILE A 343 -23.88 9.03 -5.63
N GLY A 344 -23.10 8.92 -6.72
CA GLY A 344 -22.32 10.01 -7.27
C GLY A 344 -21.16 10.50 -6.38
N LEU A 345 -20.45 9.57 -5.71
CA LEU A 345 -19.26 9.92 -4.96
C LEU A 345 -18.10 10.28 -5.88
N SER A 346 -17.28 11.23 -5.44
CA SER A 346 -16.02 11.53 -6.10
C SER A 346 -15.04 10.35 -6.03
N PHE A 347 -14.06 10.31 -6.95
CA PHE A 347 -13.08 9.23 -7.07
C PHE A 347 -12.43 8.85 -5.73
N TRP A 348 -11.85 9.81 -5.01
CA TRP A 348 -11.19 9.56 -3.74
C TRP A 348 -12.14 9.03 -2.66
N LYS A 349 -13.39 9.49 -2.63
CA LYS A 349 -14.40 8.95 -1.72
C LYS A 349 -14.75 7.50 -2.06
N VAL A 350 -14.78 7.13 -3.35
CA VAL A 350 -14.95 5.74 -3.79
C VAL A 350 -13.77 4.88 -3.36
N VAL A 351 -12.54 5.36 -3.52
CA VAL A 351 -11.33 4.64 -3.07
C VAL A 351 -11.37 4.39 -1.57
N TYR A 352 -11.68 5.42 -0.76
CA TYR A 352 -11.80 5.26 0.69
C TYR A 352 -12.96 4.34 1.08
N LEU A 353 -14.08 4.39 0.39
CA LEU A 353 -15.20 3.47 0.61
C LEU A 353 -14.80 2.03 0.31
N ALA A 354 -14.04 1.80 -0.76
CA ALA A 354 -13.52 0.47 -1.12
C ALA A 354 -12.56 -0.07 -0.04
N ARG A 355 -11.61 0.75 0.43
CA ARG A 355 -10.71 0.41 1.54
C ARG A 355 -11.50 0.10 2.81
N LEU A 356 -12.50 0.92 3.13
CA LEU A 356 -13.33 0.79 4.32
C LEU A 356 -14.16 -0.52 4.31
N LEU A 357 -14.86 -0.81 3.20
CA LEU A 357 -15.62 -2.05 3.09
C LEU A 357 -14.70 -3.28 3.15
N ASN A 358 -13.56 -3.23 2.47
CA ASN A 358 -12.54 -4.27 2.53
C ASN A 358 -12.09 -4.52 3.98
N PHE A 359 -11.73 -3.47 4.68
CA PHE A 359 -11.31 -3.53 6.07
C PHE A 359 -12.40 -4.14 6.98
N PHE A 360 -13.64 -3.66 6.90
CA PHE A 360 -14.72 -4.16 7.75
C PHE A 360 -15.05 -5.62 7.49
N VAL A 361 -15.21 -6.01 6.21
CA VAL A 361 -15.59 -7.39 5.87
C VAL A 361 -14.56 -8.38 6.36
N TYR A 362 -13.29 -8.13 6.11
CA TYR A 362 -12.25 -9.10 6.48
C TYR A 362 -11.87 -9.05 7.96
N THR A 363 -11.97 -7.90 8.61
CA THR A 363 -11.88 -7.81 10.08
C THR A 363 -13.00 -8.62 10.75
N LEU A 364 -14.22 -8.56 10.22
CA LEU A 364 -15.34 -9.38 10.74
C LEU A 364 -15.13 -10.88 10.48
N LEU A 365 -14.53 -11.27 9.34
CA LEU A 365 -14.17 -12.67 9.10
C LEU A 365 -13.11 -13.17 10.11
N ILE A 366 -12.09 -12.37 10.39
CA ILE A 366 -11.10 -12.71 11.41
C ILE A 366 -11.75 -12.75 12.80
N PHE A 367 -12.67 -11.83 13.10
CA PHE A 367 -13.45 -11.87 14.34
C PHE A 367 -14.27 -13.15 14.46
N ALA A 368 -14.92 -13.59 13.37
CA ALA A 368 -15.63 -14.86 13.34
C ALA A 368 -14.67 -16.04 13.61
N ALA A 369 -13.47 -16.03 13.00
CA ALA A 369 -12.43 -17.02 13.27
C ALA A 369 -12.06 -17.05 14.77
N VAL A 370 -11.80 -15.89 15.38
CA VAL A 370 -11.50 -15.77 16.81
C VAL A 370 -12.66 -16.26 17.68
N CYS A 371 -13.91 -16.06 17.26
CA CYS A 371 -15.09 -16.53 18.00
C CYS A 371 -15.23 -18.06 18.01
N ILE A 372 -15.03 -18.72 16.85
CA ILE A 372 -15.22 -20.18 16.73
C ILE A 372 -14.01 -20.99 17.16
N MET A 373 -12.83 -20.35 17.24
CA MET A 373 -11.56 -21.01 17.55
C MET A 373 -11.57 -21.57 18.99
N PRO A 374 -11.40 -22.89 19.19
CA PRO A 374 -11.46 -23.49 20.53
C PRO A 374 -10.18 -23.22 21.34
N LYS A 375 -9.03 -23.16 20.69
CA LYS A 375 -7.69 -22.95 21.24
C LYS A 375 -6.85 -22.06 20.32
N TYR A 376 -5.69 -21.58 20.76
CA TYR A 376 -4.80 -20.66 20.03
C TYR A 376 -5.42 -19.30 19.69
N ARG A 377 -6.49 -18.91 20.35
CA ARG A 377 -7.22 -17.65 20.09
C ARG A 377 -6.33 -16.43 20.23
N ILE A 378 -5.53 -16.37 21.29
CA ILE A 378 -4.61 -15.24 21.53
C ILE A 378 -3.53 -15.14 20.46
N LEU A 379 -3.00 -16.28 20.00
CA LEU A 379 -2.03 -16.33 18.90
C LEU A 379 -2.62 -15.72 17.62
N MET A 380 -3.84 -16.13 17.25
CA MET A 380 -4.54 -15.59 16.08
C MET A 380 -4.74 -14.08 16.18
N ILE A 381 -5.15 -13.60 17.37
CA ILE A 381 -5.31 -12.17 17.63
C ILE A 381 -3.98 -11.41 17.50
N CYS A 382 -2.89 -11.98 18.03
CA CYS A 382 -1.58 -11.34 17.93
C CYS A 382 -1.15 -11.16 16.47
N ILE A 383 -1.27 -12.18 15.63
CA ILE A 383 -0.93 -12.10 14.21
C ILE A 383 -1.89 -11.15 13.46
N ALA A 384 -3.18 -11.18 13.79
CA ALA A 384 -4.18 -10.29 13.20
C ALA A 384 -3.97 -8.80 13.53
N LEU A 385 -3.29 -8.50 14.64
CA LEU A 385 -2.93 -7.15 15.06
C LEU A 385 -1.50 -6.74 14.65
N TRP A 386 -0.82 -7.49 13.82
CA TRP A 386 0.45 -7.03 13.26
C TRP A 386 0.25 -5.82 12.35
N PRO A 387 1.18 -4.86 12.34
CA PRO A 387 1.11 -3.69 11.47
C PRO A 387 0.87 -4.04 9.99
N MET A 388 1.62 -5.01 9.45
CA MET A 388 1.44 -5.48 8.07
C MET A 388 0.04 -6.10 7.84
N THR A 389 -0.50 -6.84 8.80
CA THR A 389 -1.87 -7.39 8.70
C THR A 389 -2.91 -6.26 8.66
N LEU A 390 -2.78 -5.25 9.53
CA LEU A 390 -3.70 -4.10 9.58
C LEU A 390 -3.59 -3.24 8.33
N GLU A 391 -2.39 -3.03 7.79
CA GLU A 391 -2.18 -2.37 6.50
C GLU A 391 -2.88 -3.11 5.36
N GLN A 392 -2.67 -4.42 5.25
CA GLN A 392 -3.31 -5.25 4.23
C GLN A 392 -4.83 -5.12 4.29
N LEU A 393 -5.41 -5.22 5.49
CA LEU A 393 -6.85 -5.06 5.70
C LEU A 393 -7.34 -3.67 5.32
N ALA A 394 -6.54 -2.64 5.55
CA ALA A 394 -6.86 -1.23 5.28
C ALA A 394 -6.58 -0.79 3.83
N SER A 395 -6.09 -1.68 2.96
CA SER A 395 -5.82 -1.44 1.54
C SER A 395 -6.88 -2.08 0.64
N CYS A 396 -6.88 -1.75 -0.65
CA CYS A 396 -7.75 -2.39 -1.64
C CYS A 396 -7.23 -3.76 -2.12
N SER A 397 -6.25 -4.37 -1.47
CA SER A 397 -5.66 -5.64 -1.88
C SER A 397 -6.60 -6.83 -1.62
N TYR A 398 -6.59 -7.82 -2.50
CA TYR A 398 -7.23 -9.11 -2.26
C TYR A 398 -6.50 -9.98 -1.21
N ASP A 399 -5.29 -9.60 -0.81
CA ASP A 399 -4.57 -10.27 0.28
C ASP A 399 -5.37 -10.23 1.59
N SER A 400 -6.19 -9.21 1.79
CA SER A 400 -7.14 -9.10 2.90
C SER A 400 -8.13 -10.28 2.94
N MET A 401 -8.68 -10.65 1.78
CA MET A 401 -9.58 -11.79 1.65
C MET A 401 -8.87 -13.08 2.03
N ILE A 402 -7.66 -13.28 1.52
CA ILE A 402 -6.87 -14.48 1.80
C ILE A 402 -6.58 -14.59 3.30
N LEU A 403 -6.19 -13.49 3.95
CA LEU A 403 -5.99 -13.43 5.41
C LEU A 403 -7.26 -13.82 6.18
N GLY A 404 -8.38 -13.18 5.87
CA GLY A 404 -9.66 -13.43 6.54
C GLY A 404 -10.13 -14.86 6.37
N LEU A 405 -10.09 -15.39 5.15
CA LEU A 405 -10.53 -16.75 4.83
C LEU A 405 -9.58 -17.82 5.37
N ALA A 406 -8.25 -17.63 5.29
CA ALA A 406 -7.28 -18.58 5.82
C ALA A 406 -7.38 -18.70 7.34
N PHE A 407 -7.55 -17.57 8.06
CA PHE A 407 -7.75 -17.59 9.49
C PHE A 407 -9.06 -18.25 9.88
N LEU A 408 -10.13 -18.00 9.14
CA LEU A 408 -11.43 -18.67 9.36
C LEU A 408 -11.35 -20.17 9.06
N PHE A 409 -10.63 -20.55 8.01
CA PHE A 409 -10.39 -21.97 7.67
C PHE A 409 -9.63 -22.69 8.78
N ILE A 410 -8.51 -22.13 9.23
CA ILE A 410 -7.70 -22.71 10.32
C ILE A 410 -8.53 -22.82 11.62
N ALA A 411 -9.31 -21.79 11.94
CA ALA A 411 -10.17 -21.79 13.12
C ALA A 411 -11.28 -22.87 13.04
N ASN A 412 -11.92 -23.02 11.88
CA ASN A 412 -12.94 -24.03 11.65
C ASN A 412 -12.34 -25.45 11.65
N TRP A 413 -11.18 -25.64 11.00
CA TRP A 413 -10.44 -26.89 11.08
C TRP A 413 -10.17 -27.30 12.54
N LEU A 414 -9.65 -26.39 13.39
CA LEU A 414 -9.43 -26.67 14.82
C LEU A 414 -10.74 -26.99 15.56
N ARG A 415 -11.84 -26.31 15.24
CA ARG A 415 -13.16 -26.62 15.77
C ARG A 415 -13.61 -28.04 15.40
N LEU A 416 -13.40 -28.44 14.14
CA LEU A 416 -13.74 -29.80 13.67
C LEU A 416 -12.84 -30.87 14.27
N MET A 417 -11.57 -30.58 14.52
CA MET A 417 -10.64 -31.49 15.22
C MET A 417 -11.10 -31.82 16.64
N GLU A 418 -11.77 -30.90 17.33
CA GLU A 418 -12.26 -31.08 18.70
C GLU A 418 -13.73 -31.52 18.78
N LYS A 419 -14.43 -31.55 17.65
CA LYS A 419 -15.84 -31.95 17.59
C LYS A 419 -15.99 -33.42 17.97
N LYS A 420 -16.89 -33.74 18.93
CA LYS A 420 -17.15 -35.09 19.42
C LYS A 420 -18.31 -35.78 18.71
N SER A 421 -19.11 -35.03 17.93
CA SER A 421 -20.25 -35.59 17.19
C SER A 421 -19.89 -35.79 15.70
N LEU A 422 -20.75 -36.50 14.98
CA LEU A 422 -20.61 -36.68 13.54
C LEU A 422 -20.63 -35.33 12.82
N TYR A 423 -19.84 -35.22 11.75
CA TYR A 423 -19.85 -34.06 10.91
C TYR A 423 -21.19 -33.90 10.18
N THR A 424 -21.70 -32.70 10.15
CA THR A 424 -22.86 -32.31 9.34
C THR A 424 -22.43 -31.98 7.92
N VAL A 425 -23.37 -31.88 6.99
CA VAL A 425 -23.09 -31.40 5.60
C VAL A 425 -22.49 -29.99 5.64
N TRP A 426 -23.03 -29.13 6.52
CA TRP A 426 -22.57 -27.74 6.64
C TRP A 426 -21.14 -27.61 7.17
N ASP A 427 -20.72 -28.51 8.07
CA ASP A 427 -19.33 -28.55 8.57
C ASP A 427 -18.35 -28.78 7.42
N LEU A 428 -18.67 -29.76 6.54
CA LEU A 428 -17.81 -30.15 5.43
C LEU A 428 -17.90 -29.15 4.26
N ALA A 429 -19.10 -28.67 3.97
CA ALA A 429 -19.32 -27.68 2.92
C ALA A 429 -18.60 -26.35 3.22
N ALA A 430 -18.59 -25.92 4.48
CA ALA A 430 -17.86 -24.73 4.88
C ALA A 430 -16.35 -24.84 4.58
N GLU A 431 -15.72 -25.98 4.90
CA GLU A 431 -14.30 -26.20 4.59
C GLU A 431 -14.03 -26.18 3.08
N ILE A 432 -14.89 -26.88 2.31
CA ILE A 432 -14.79 -26.90 0.84
C ILE A 432 -14.88 -25.50 0.28
N MET A 433 -15.87 -24.71 0.72
CA MET A 433 -16.09 -23.37 0.23
C MET A 433 -14.95 -22.41 0.58
N LEU A 434 -14.45 -22.46 1.81
CA LEU A 434 -13.36 -21.60 2.25
C LEU A 434 -12.09 -21.83 1.42
N VAL A 435 -11.69 -23.11 1.21
CA VAL A 435 -10.50 -23.37 0.40
C VAL A 435 -10.73 -23.09 -1.07
N PHE A 436 -11.92 -23.36 -1.61
CA PHE A 436 -12.24 -22.97 -2.98
C PHE A 436 -12.05 -21.46 -3.20
N LEU A 437 -12.56 -20.64 -2.29
CA LEU A 437 -12.41 -19.18 -2.35
C LEU A 437 -10.93 -18.76 -2.22
N ILE A 438 -10.17 -19.36 -1.32
CA ILE A 438 -8.74 -19.08 -1.15
C ILE A 438 -7.97 -19.46 -2.42
N ALA A 439 -8.18 -20.69 -2.93
CA ALA A 439 -7.49 -21.20 -4.11
C ALA A 439 -7.85 -20.43 -5.39
N SER A 440 -9.08 -19.90 -5.49
CA SER A 440 -9.51 -19.08 -6.63
C SER A 440 -8.84 -17.70 -6.64
N CYS A 441 -8.27 -17.25 -5.51
CA CYS A 441 -7.51 -16.00 -5.44
C CYS A 441 -6.01 -16.21 -5.66
N LYS A 442 -5.44 -17.15 -4.89
CA LYS A 442 -4.01 -17.52 -4.96
C LYS A 442 -3.87 -19.02 -4.80
N PRO A 443 -3.70 -19.77 -5.91
CA PRO A 443 -3.64 -21.23 -5.91
C PRO A 443 -2.58 -21.83 -4.99
N PHE A 444 -1.50 -21.12 -4.74
CA PHE A 444 -0.41 -21.60 -3.89
C PHE A 444 -0.77 -21.74 -2.39
N TYR A 445 -1.96 -21.28 -1.96
CA TYR A 445 -2.52 -21.59 -0.65
C TYR A 445 -3.41 -22.85 -0.64
N ALA A 446 -3.62 -23.52 -1.77
CA ALA A 446 -4.36 -24.77 -1.85
C ALA A 446 -3.84 -25.86 -0.89
N PRO A 447 -2.54 -25.94 -0.51
CA PRO A 447 -2.08 -26.91 0.50
C PRO A 447 -2.79 -26.85 1.85
N LEU A 448 -3.43 -25.74 2.21
CA LEU A 448 -4.25 -25.63 3.43
C LEU A 448 -5.29 -26.76 3.55
N ILE A 449 -5.80 -27.25 2.42
CA ILE A 449 -6.71 -28.42 2.36
C ILE A 449 -6.20 -29.64 3.13
N LEU A 450 -4.90 -29.88 3.09
CA LEU A 450 -4.30 -31.07 3.69
C LEU A 450 -4.47 -31.11 5.21
N LEU A 451 -4.75 -29.97 5.85
CA LEU A 451 -5.15 -29.94 7.27
C LEU A 451 -6.37 -30.85 7.51
N CYS A 452 -7.31 -30.93 6.56
CA CYS A 452 -8.48 -31.80 6.68
C CYS A 452 -8.14 -33.32 6.69
N ALA A 453 -6.92 -33.73 6.29
CA ALA A 453 -6.47 -35.11 6.40
C ALA A 453 -6.33 -35.56 7.87
N ALA A 454 -6.08 -34.62 8.77
CA ALA A 454 -6.00 -34.84 10.20
C ALA A 454 -7.36 -35.01 10.89
N LEU A 455 -8.47 -34.67 10.24
CA LEU A 455 -9.81 -34.78 10.83
C LEU A 455 -10.10 -36.20 11.30
N PRO A 456 -10.69 -36.41 12.52
CA PRO A 456 -11.06 -37.70 13.07
C PRO A 456 -11.93 -38.49 12.10
N LYS A 457 -11.49 -39.73 11.77
CA LYS A 457 -12.19 -40.60 10.81
C LYS A 457 -13.55 -41.06 11.34
N GLU A 458 -13.64 -41.23 12.63
CA GLU A 458 -14.84 -41.63 13.36
C GLU A 458 -15.98 -40.64 13.31
N ASN A 459 -15.69 -39.37 13.05
CA ASN A 459 -16.70 -38.31 12.93
C ASN A 459 -17.33 -38.21 11.53
N PHE A 460 -16.78 -38.95 10.54
CA PHE A 460 -17.39 -39.04 9.22
C PHE A 460 -18.49 -40.10 9.18
N ARG A 461 -19.64 -39.79 8.61
CA ARG A 461 -20.64 -40.82 8.25
C ARG A 461 -20.06 -41.78 7.23
N LYS A 462 -20.56 -43.00 7.20
CA LYS A 462 -20.10 -44.06 6.28
C LYS A 462 -20.14 -43.54 4.81
N GLY A 463 -19.02 -43.62 4.13
CA GLY A 463 -18.87 -43.16 2.73
C GLY A 463 -18.58 -41.65 2.55
N TRP A 464 -18.91 -40.79 3.51
CA TRP A 464 -18.78 -39.34 3.38
C TRP A 464 -17.34 -38.86 3.25
N ARG A 465 -16.38 -39.57 3.84
CA ARG A 465 -14.98 -39.17 3.75
C ARG A 465 -14.44 -39.21 2.33
N LYS A 466 -14.82 -40.26 1.54
CA LYS A 466 -14.45 -40.33 0.11
C LYS A 466 -15.16 -39.25 -0.68
N GLY A 467 -16.45 -39.06 -0.46
CA GLY A 467 -17.23 -38.00 -1.09
C GLY A 467 -16.68 -36.61 -0.78
N PHE A 468 -16.30 -36.35 0.46
CA PHE A 468 -15.67 -35.07 0.86
C PHE A 468 -14.43 -34.79 0.03
N TRP A 469 -13.48 -35.73 -0.06
CA TRP A 469 -12.26 -35.51 -0.83
C TRP A 469 -12.52 -35.32 -2.34
N ILE A 470 -13.47 -36.06 -2.92
CA ILE A 470 -13.83 -35.89 -4.33
C ILE A 470 -14.51 -34.53 -4.55
N SER A 471 -15.51 -34.19 -3.74
CA SER A 471 -16.23 -32.90 -3.81
C SER A 471 -15.35 -31.70 -3.52
N PHE A 472 -14.19 -31.92 -2.92
CA PHE A 472 -13.25 -30.92 -2.56
C PHE A 472 -12.16 -30.72 -3.62
N LEU A 473 -11.47 -31.80 -4.00
CA LEU A 473 -10.34 -31.73 -4.94
C LEU A 473 -10.80 -31.33 -6.34
N LEU A 474 -11.93 -31.85 -6.78
CA LEU A 474 -12.39 -31.62 -8.16
C LEU A 474 -12.71 -30.14 -8.45
N PRO A 475 -13.52 -29.42 -7.66
CA PRO A 475 -13.77 -28.00 -7.91
C PRO A 475 -12.51 -27.13 -7.76
N VAL A 476 -11.61 -27.45 -6.83
CA VAL A 476 -10.34 -26.71 -6.65
C VAL A 476 -9.46 -26.89 -7.87
N ILE A 477 -9.26 -28.12 -8.35
CA ILE A 477 -8.47 -28.40 -9.55
C ILE A 477 -9.08 -27.73 -10.78
N LEU A 478 -10.39 -27.89 -11.00
CA LEU A 478 -11.08 -27.26 -12.12
C LEU A 478 -11.05 -25.74 -12.05
N GLY A 479 -11.18 -25.19 -10.84
CA GLY A 479 -11.07 -23.75 -10.61
C GLY A 479 -9.67 -23.23 -10.97
N ILE A 480 -8.61 -23.87 -10.48
CA ILE A 480 -7.24 -23.51 -10.82
C ILE A 480 -7.01 -23.61 -12.34
N LEU A 481 -7.40 -24.71 -12.97
CA LEU A 481 -7.24 -24.90 -14.41
C LEU A 481 -8.00 -23.85 -15.23
N TYR A 482 -9.16 -23.39 -14.77
CA TYR A 482 -9.96 -22.39 -15.46
C TYR A 482 -9.44 -20.95 -15.26
N PHE A 483 -9.15 -20.57 -14.02
CA PHE A 483 -8.76 -19.19 -13.71
C PHE A 483 -7.31 -18.88 -14.05
N GLU A 484 -6.41 -19.87 -13.92
CA GLU A 484 -4.98 -19.71 -14.20
C GLU A 484 -4.57 -20.24 -15.59
N ARG A 485 -5.53 -20.51 -16.47
CA ARG A 485 -5.27 -21.14 -17.76
C ARG A 485 -4.27 -20.40 -18.65
N GLU A 486 -4.28 -19.06 -18.64
CA GLU A 486 -3.32 -18.26 -19.43
C GLU A 486 -1.92 -18.36 -18.80
N VAL A 487 -1.80 -18.23 -17.48
CA VAL A 487 -0.53 -18.42 -16.77
C VAL A 487 0.01 -19.83 -17.00
N ILE A 488 -0.85 -20.86 -16.91
CA ILE A 488 -0.47 -22.25 -17.19
C ILE A 488 0.01 -22.40 -18.63
N LYS A 489 -0.69 -21.79 -19.59
CA LYS A 489 -0.31 -21.79 -20.99
C LYS A 489 1.07 -21.15 -21.21
N ASP A 490 1.29 -19.93 -20.68
CA ASP A 490 2.57 -19.21 -20.79
C ASP A 490 3.73 -20.01 -20.19
N VAL A 491 3.50 -20.59 -19.02
CA VAL A 491 4.49 -21.46 -18.35
C VAL A 491 4.79 -22.73 -19.16
N LEU A 492 3.77 -23.35 -19.79
CA LEU A 492 3.93 -24.56 -20.61
C LEU A 492 4.57 -24.27 -21.95
N THR A 493 4.25 -23.13 -22.59
CA THR A 493 4.79 -22.75 -23.90
C THR A 493 6.21 -22.16 -23.79
N GLY A 494 6.64 -21.81 -22.58
CA GLY A 494 7.94 -21.17 -22.34
C GLY A 494 7.98 -19.69 -22.77
N SER A 495 6.81 -19.09 -23.02
CA SER A 495 6.66 -17.65 -23.30
C SER A 495 6.71 -16.77 -22.04
N ASN A 496 7.13 -17.36 -20.93
CA ASN A 496 7.14 -16.71 -19.63
C ASN A 496 8.22 -15.64 -19.56
N VAL A 497 7.83 -14.41 -19.27
CA VAL A 497 8.72 -13.26 -19.06
C VAL A 497 8.70 -12.91 -17.57
N ALA A 498 9.87 -12.64 -16.99
CA ALA A 498 9.96 -12.26 -15.59
C ALA A 498 9.40 -10.85 -15.41
N TRP A 499 8.51 -10.67 -14.43
CA TRP A 499 7.87 -9.37 -14.13
C TRP A 499 7.07 -8.76 -15.29
N GLY A 500 6.72 -9.54 -16.32
CA GLY A 500 6.07 -9.02 -17.51
C GLY A 500 6.97 -8.16 -18.41
N ASP A 501 8.27 -8.14 -18.18
CA ASP A 501 9.24 -7.45 -19.02
C ASP A 501 9.70 -8.35 -20.19
N PRO A 502 9.40 -7.99 -21.45
CA PRO A 502 9.76 -8.79 -22.62
C PRO A 502 11.28 -9.02 -22.80
N GLU A 503 12.11 -8.15 -22.23
CA GLU A 503 13.58 -8.26 -22.33
C GLU A 503 14.17 -9.25 -21.32
N LEU A 504 13.39 -9.66 -20.30
CA LEU A 504 13.85 -10.51 -19.20
C LEU A 504 13.29 -11.92 -19.33
N GLU A 505 14.14 -12.85 -19.79
CA GLU A 505 13.77 -14.27 -19.85
C GLU A 505 13.45 -14.82 -18.43
N GLY A 506 12.21 -15.27 -18.24
CA GLY A 506 11.74 -15.90 -17.00
C GLY A 506 12.12 -17.38 -16.91
N MET A 507 12.10 -17.92 -15.67
CA MET A 507 12.29 -19.34 -15.43
C MET A 507 11.12 -20.16 -15.99
N THR A 508 11.42 -21.27 -16.66
CA THR A 508 10.42 -22.18 -17.25
C THR A 508 10.36 -23.50 -16.49
N ILE A 509 9.26 -24.26 -16.68
CA ILE A 509 9.18 -25.64 -16.16
C ILE A 509 10.33 -26.50 -16.67
N ARG A 510 10.74 -26.31 -17.91
CA ARG A 510 11.88 -27.02 -18.49
C ARG A 510 13.17 -26.78 -17.70
N ASP A 511 13.43 -25.53 -17.32
CA ASP A 511 14.61 -25.18 -16.51
C ASP A 511 14.56 -25.86 -15.13
N VAL A 512 13.37 -25.89 -14.51
CA VAL A 512 13.16 -26.58 -13.21
C VAL A 512 13.41 -28.06 -13.30
N VAL A 513 12.92 -28.72 -14.35
CA VAL A 513 13.06 -30.18 -14.53
C VAL A 513 14.50 -30.57 -14.92
N LEU A 514 15.16 -29.80 -15.79
CA LEU A 514 16.52 -30.09 -16.25
C LEU A 514 17.60 -29.76 -15.22
N HIS A 515 17.34 -28.80 -14.32
CA HIS A 515 18.34 -28.33 -13.36
C HIS A 515 17.86 -28.38 -11.90
N PRO A 516 17.38 -29.53 -11.37
CA PRO A 516 16.75 -29.61 -10.04
C PRO A 516 17.68 -29.18 -8.91
N LEU A 517 18.98 -29.49 -8.99
CA LEU A 517 19.96 -29.11 -7.98
C LEU A 517 20.15 -27.59 -7.90
N ARG A 518 20.09 -26.89 -9.05
CA ARG A 518 20.11 -25.45 -9.10
C ARG A 518 18.89 -24.87 -8.40
N ILE A 519 17.71 -25.41 -8.66
CA ILE A 519 16.45 -24.98 -8.04
C ILE A 519 16.50 -25.16 -6.53
N ILE A 520 16.94 -26.31 -6.04
CA ILE A 520 17.12 -26.55 -4.60
C ILE A 520 18.08 -25.51 -4.00
N LYS A 521 19.21 -25.25 -4.66
CA LYS A 521 20.17 -24.21 -4.25
C LYS A 521 19.52 -22.82 -4.19
N MET A 522 18.70 -22.45 -5.18
CA MET A 522 17.97 -21.18 -5.19
C MET A 522 17.01 -21.05 -4.00
N PHE A 523 16.25 -22.11 -3.67
CA PHE A 523 15.40 -22.12 -2.49
C PHE A 523 16.19 -21.88 -1.21
N PHE A 524 17.30 -22.62 -1.02
CA PHE A 524 18.18 -22.42 0.13
C PHE A 524 18.78 -21.03 0.18
N ASN A 525 19.32 -20.53 -0.91
CA ASN A 525 19.91 -19.20 -1.01
C ASN A 525 18.87 -18.12 -0.65
N THR A 526 17.65 -18.25 -1.16
CA THR A 526 16.57 -17.31 -0.88
C THR A 526 16.22 -17.27 0.61
N LEU A 527 16.08 -18.43 1.24
CA LEU A 527 15.77 -18.52 2.68
C LEU A 527 16.93 -18.04 3.55
N LEU A 528 18.18 -18.38 3.20
CA LEU A 528 19.35 -18.00 3.97
C LEU A 528 19.65 -16.50 3.86
N ARG A 529 19.52 -15.92 2.67
CA ARG A 529 19.82 -14.50 2.44
C ARG A 529 18.68 -13.59 2.93
N ASN A 530 17.43 -13.97 2.68
CA ASN A 530 16.27 -13.09 2.88
C ASN A 530 15.31 -13.57 3.97
N GLY A 531 15.50 -14.72 4.60
CA GLY A 531 14.56 -15.28 5.58
C GLY A 531 14.30 -14.36 6.78
N GLN A 532 15.33 -13.66 7.27
CA GLN A 532 15.18 -12.65 8.32
C GLN A 532 14.30 -11.48 7.85
N TRP A 533 14.53 -11.00 6.64
CA TRP A 533 13.75 -9.92 6.05
C TRP A 533 12.27 -10.35 5.85
N TYR A 534 12.03 -11.59 5.39
CA TYR A 534 10.66 -12.10 5.27
C TYR A 534 9.93 -12.12 6.61
N LEU A 535 10.60 -12.53 7.68
CA LEU A 535 9.99 -12.53 9.01
C LEU A 535 9.67 -11.10 9.47
N TYR A 536 10.60 -10.17 9.32
CA TYR A 536 10.43 -8.81 9.79
C TYR A 536 9.40 -8.05 8.96
N SER A 537 9.43 -8.19 7.64
CA SER A 537 8.45 -7.56 6.74
C SER A 537 7.04 -8.16 6.89
N ALA A 538 6.91 -9.45 7.24
CA ALA A 538 5.63 -10.04 7.60
C ALA A 538 4.98 -9.37 8.82
N VAL A 539 5.79 -8.92 9.79
CA VAL A 539 5.31 -8.17 10.96
C VAL A 539 4.96 -6.72 10.61
N GLY A 540 5.73 -6.10 9.72
CA GLY A 540 5.56 -4.71 9.30
C GLY A 540 6.81 -3.84 9.46
N SER A 541 8.02 -4.43 9.31
CA SER A 541 9.26 -3.64 9.27
C SER A 541 9.34 -2.73 8.05
N GLU A 542 8.53 -2.98 7.06
CA GLU A 542 8.44 -2.18 5.84
C GLU A 542 6.97 -2.10 5.44
N LEU A 543 6.38 -0.93 5.63
CA LEU A 543 5.00 -0.59 5.27
C LEU A 543 4.98 0.25 4.00
N GLY A 544 3.80 0.47 3.44
CA GLY A 544 3.66 1.11 2.13
C GLY A 544 4.37 0.31 1.05
N TRP A 545 4.92 0.95 0.04
CA TRP A 545 5.75 0.33 -1.00
C TRP A 545 7.14 -0.09 -0.48
N LEU A 546 7.20 -0.70 0.72
CA LEU A 546 8.42 -1.14 1.41
C LEU A 546 9.34 0.03 1.80
N GLU A 547 8.80 1.22 1.93
CA GLU A 547 9.55 2.44 2.16
C GLU A 547 9.44 2.99 3.57
N ILE A 548 8.31 2.76 4.22
CA ILE A 548 8.06 3.23 5.58
C ILE A 548 8.59 2.18 6.54
N ARG A 549 9.71 2.48 7.20
CA ARG A 549 10.44 1.55 8.07
C ARG A 549 10.29 1.94 9.54
N PRO A 550 9.29 1.43 10.26
CA PRO A 550 9.16 1.63 11.69
C PRO A 550 10.35 1.08 12.46
N SER A 551 10.54 1.56 13.69
CA SER A 551 11.65 1.16 14.56
C SER A 551 11.73 -0.36 14.72
N ALA A 552 12.92 -0.94 14.48
CA ALA A 552 13.18 -2.38 14.64
C ALA A 552 12.85 -2.90 16.05
N VAL A 553 13.00 -2.06 17.09
CA VAL A 553 12.65 -2.43 18.47
C VAL A 553 11.16 -2.72 18.61
N LEU A 554 10.29 -1.96 17.94
CA LEU A 554 8.86 -2.20 17.93
C LEU A 554 8.51 -3.50 17.21
N ILE A 555 9.16 -3.78 16.09
CA ILE A 555 8.99 -5.03 15.34
C ILE A 555 9.39 -6.25 16.19
N MET A 556 10.52 -6.17 16.89
CA MET A 556 10.94 -7.21 17.85
C MET A 556 9.96 -7.36 19.00
N GLY A 557 9.31 -6.27 19.44
CA GLY A 557 8.24 -6.31 20.43
C GLY A 557 7.03 -7.13 19.96
N PHE A 558 6.58 -6.96 18.72
CA PHE A 558 5.51 -7.77 18.11
C PHE A 558 5.89 -9.25 18.03
N ILE A 559 7.11 -9.56 17.56
CA ILE A 559 7.61 -10.93 17.49
C ILE A 559 7.62 -11.57 18.89
N GLY A 560 8.20 -10.88 19.87
CA GLY A 560 8.28 -11.37 21.25
C GLY A 560 6.90 -11.61 21.86
N THR A 561 5.95 -10.69 21.67
CA THR A 561 4.57 -10.84 22.15
C THR A 561 3.86 -12.03 21.46
N THR A 562 4.09 -12.23 20.16
CA THR A 562 3.56 -13.38 19.42
C THR A 562 4.18 -14.69 19.89
N VAL A 563 5.48 -14.75 20.13
CA VAL A 563 6.15 -15.93 20.69
C VAL A 563 5.60 -16.27 22.07
N LEU A 564 5.37 -15.28 22.93
CA LEU A 564 4.75 -15.50 24.24
C LEU A 564 3.32 -16.05 24.12
N SER A 565 2.57 -15.67 23.08
CA SER A 565 1.21 -16.19 22.85
C SER A 565 1.16 -17.66 22.42
N VAL A 566 2.29 -18.21 21.98
CA VAL A 566 2.42 -19.64 21.61
C VAL A 566 2.55 -20.53 22.87
N ILE A 567 3.05 -19.99 23.98
CA ILE A 567 3.32 -20.75 25.21
C ILE A 567 1.98 -21.08 25.89
N PRO A 568 1.69 -22.39 26.17
CA PRO A 568 0.44 -22.79 26.80
C PRO A 568 0.34 -22.36 28.28
N ALA A 569 -0.88 -22.11 28.73
CA ALA A 569 -1.17 -21.97 30.16
C ALA A 569 -1.16 -23.36 30.86
N GLU A 570 -0.86 -23.40 32.17
CA GLU A 570 -0.79 -24.69 32.92
C GLU A 570 -2.07 -25.54 32.86
N ASN A 571 -3.22 -24.90 32.79
CA ASN A 571 -4.53 -25.54 32.82
C ASN A 571 -5.05 -26.02 31.45
N GLU A 572 -4.28 -25.82 30.37
CA GLU A 572 -4.71 -26.26 29.04
C GLU A 572 -4.52 -27.76 28.83
N THR A 573 -5.63 -28.49 28.56
CA THR A 573 -5.62 -29.89 28.16
C THR A 573 -5.41 -30.05 26.67
N GLU A 574 -4.35 -30.72 26.29
CA GLU A 574 -3.95 -30.88 24.89
C GLU A 574 -4.31 -32.25 24.32
N LYS A 575 -5.58 -32.46 23.93
CA LYS A 575 -5.95 -33.61 23.09
C LYS A 575 -5.45 -33.35 21.65
N ASN A 576 -4.98 -34.42 21.00
CA ASN A 576 -4.48 -34.44 19.61
C ASN A 576 -3.24 -33.58 19.33
N PHE A 577 -2.55 -33.09 20.33
CA PHE A 577 -1.44 -32.16 20.25
C PHE A 577 -0.38 -32.53 19.20
N ASN A 578 0.12 -33.75 19.20
CA ASN A 578 1.20 -34.15 18.27
C ASN A 578 0.71 -34.22 16.84
N LYS A 579 -0.54 -34.68 16.60
CA LYS A 579 -1.11 -34.77 15.26
C LYS A 579 -1.33 -33.39 14.65
N GLU A 580 -1.84 -32.43 15.43
CA GLU A 580 -2.04 -31.05 14.98
C GLU A 580 -0.71 -30.37 14.66
N ARG A 581 0.31 -30.56 15.50
CA ARG A 581 1.64 -30.00 15.26
C ARG A 581 2.28 -30.54 13.98
N MET A 582 2.24 -31.86 13.78
CA MET A 582 2.84 -32.49 12.60
C MET A 582 2.17 -31.99 11.33
N ILE A 583 0.84 -32.10 11.23
CA ILE A 583 0.13 -31.67 10.02
C ILE A 583 0.28 -30.16 9.77
N SER A 584 0.30 -29.35 10.84
CA SER A 584 0.53 -27.90 10.71
C SER A 584 1.91 -27.60 10.16
N LEU A 585 2.95 -28.31 10.61
CA LEU A 585 4.31 -28.16 10.08
C LEU A 585 4.39 -28.59 8.62
N GLU A 586 3.84 -29.77 8.29
CA GLU A 586 3.83 -30.30 6.91
C GLU A 586 3.14 -29.33 5.95
N VAL A 587 1.96 -28.84 6.32
CA VAL A 587 1.18 -27.91 5.49
C VAL A 587 1.87 -26.54 5.40
N PHE A 588 2.45 -26.04 6.50
CA PHE A 588 3.23 -24.81 6.47
C PHE A 588 4.40 -24.90 5.50
N VAL A 589 5.23 -25.97 5.64
CA VAL A 589 6.41 -26.16 4.78
C VAL A 589 5.98 -26.29 3.32
N LEU A 590 4.95 -27.09 3.04
CA LEU A 590 4.44 -27.25 1.68
C LEU A 590 3.90 -25.91 1.11
N SER A 591 3.21 -25.11 1.92
CA SER A 591 2.73 -23.78 1.50
C SER A 591 3.89 -22.85 1.18
N VAL A 592 4.96 -22.85 1.98
CA VAL A 592 6.18 -22.07 1.69
C VAL A 592 6.79 -22.50 0.34
N PHE A 593 6.88 -23.79 0.08
CA PHE A 593 7.37 -24.31 -1.21
C PHE A 593 6.47 -23.91 -2.37
N CYS A 594 5.15 -23.96 -2.20
CA CYS A 594 4.20 -23.54 -3.25
C CYS A 594 4.28 -22.04 -3.52
N ILE A 595 4.36 -21.18 -2.48
CA ILE A 595 4.54 -19.72 -2.63
C ILE A 595 5.82 -19.43 -3.41
N MET A 596 6.95 -19.98 -2.96
CA MET A 596 8.24 -19.75 -3.60
C MET A 596 8.30 -20.37 -5.00
N GLY A 597 7.70 -21.56 -5.22
CA GLY A 597 7.64 -22.23 -6.52
C GLY A 597 6.83 -21.44 -7.55
N THR A 598 5.72 -20.84 -7.16
CA THR A 598 4.94 -19.98 -8.06
C THR A 598 5.75 -18.74 -8.45
N LEU A 599 6.39 -18.08 -7.48
CA LEU A 599 7.21 -16.88 -7.74
C LEU A 599 8.49 -17.21 -8.51
N LEU A 600 9.04 -18.43 -8.37
CA LEU A 600 10.13 -18.92 -9.21
C LEU A 600 9.75 -18.88 -10.70
N LEU A 601 8.51 -19.26 -11.02
CA LEU A 601 8.04 -19.31 -12.40
C LEU A 601 7.51 -17.95 -12.91
N SER A 602 6.94 -17.11 -12.05
CA SER A 602 6.29 -15.84 -12.48
C SER A 602 7.19 -14.60 -12.37
N SER A 603 8.20 -14.62 -11.50
CA SER A 603 8.90 -13.38 -11.12
C SER A 603 10.43 -13.54 -11.09
N THR A 604 10.98 -14.67 -11.53
CA THR A 604 12.41 -14.96 -11.42
C THR A 604 13.05 -15.11 -12.79
N TYR A 605 14.14 -14.38 -13.03
CA TYR A 605 14.90 -14.49 -14.30
C TYR A 605 15.73 -15.76 -14.34
N LYS A 606 16.03 -16.24 -15.54
CA LYS A 606 16.87 -17.43 -15.75
C LYS A 606 18.25 -17.33 -15.12
N THR A 607 18.83 -16.15 -15.04
CA THR A 607 20.18 -15.92 -14.50
C THR A 607 20.21 -15.74 -12.97
N ALA A 608 19.03 -15.64 -12.31
CA ALA A 608 18.95 -15.35 -10.89
C ALA A 608 19.56 -16.46 -10.00
N GLU A 609 20.14 -16.07 -8.88
CA GLU A 609 20.63 -16.98 -7.83
C GLU A 609 19.62 -17.19 -6.67
N ILE A 610 18.64 -16.30 -6.56
CA ILE A 610 17.56 -16.31 -5.56
C ILE A 610 16.23 -16.15 -6.27
N ILE A 611 15.15 -16.56 -5.60
CA ILE A 611 13.80 -16.43 -6.12
C ILE A 611 13.35 -14.97 -5.95
N GLY A 612 12.94 -14.33 -7.05
CA GLY A 612 12.44 -12.98 -7.08
C GLY A 612 10.99 -12.86 -6.56
N GLY A 613 10.59 -11.65 -6.16
CA GLY A 613 9.20 -11.32 -5.82
C GLY A 613 8.66 -11.87 -4.50
N VAL A 614 9.43 -12.65 -3.74
CA VAL A 614 9.01 -13.19 -2.44
C VAL A 614 8.94 -12.06 -1.41
N GLN A 615 7.80 -11.94 -0.74
CA GLN A 615 7.57 -10.92 0.30
C GLN A 615 7.05 -11.58 1.58
N GLY A 616 7.39 -11.00 2.74
CA GLY A 616 7.00 -11.54 4.04
C GLY A 616 5.49 -11.65 4.23
N ARG A 617 4.71 -10.72 3.67
CA ARG A 617 3.24 -10.70 3.74
C ARG A 617 2.59 -11.98 3.19
N TYR A 618 3.22 -12.66 2.24
CA TYR A 618 2.67 -13.91 1.68
C TYR A 618 2.69 -15.08 2.67
N PHE A 619 3.49 -15.02 3.73
CA PHE A 619 3.54 -16.07 4.73
C PHE A 619 2.53 -15.88 5.86
N ILE A 620 1.94 -14.68 6.05
CA ILE A 620 1.02 -14.39 7.15
C ILE A 620 -0.19 -15.34 7.20
N PRO A 621 -0.87 -15.68 6.07
CA PRO A 621 -2.03 -16.57 6.09
C PRO A 621 -1.74 -17.97 6.65
N VAL A 622 -0.50 -18.47 6.50
CA VAL A 622 -0.08 -19.80 6.94
C VAL A 622 0.79 -19.77 8.21
N LEU A 623 1.20 -18.61 8.66
CA LEU A 623 2.05 -18.44 9.84
C LEU A 623 1.44 -18.99 11.13
N PRO A 624 0.11 -18.92 11.39
CA PRO A 624 -0.49 -19.59 12.54
C PRO A 624 -0.14 -21.08 12.62
N LEU A 625 0.02 -21.77 11.48
CA LEU A 625 0.38 -23.18 11.42
C LEU A 625 1.81 -23.43 11.94
N LEU A 626 2.77 -22.57 11.56
CA LEU A 626 4.13 -22.63 12.11
C LEU A 626 4.12 -22.44 13.64
N CYS A 627 3.38 -21.46 14.11
CA CYS A 627 3.27 -21.21 15.54
C CYS A 627 2.63 -22.38 16.30
N ILE A 628 1.59 -23.03 15.74
CA ILE A 628 0.98 -24.24 16.29
C ILE A 628 2.00 -25.39 16.31
N ALA A 629 2.78 -25.56 15.23
CA ALA A 629 3.82 -26.59 15.14
C ALA A 629 4.93 -26.41 16.17
N LEU A 630 5.35 -25.17 16.41
CA LEU A 630 6.41 -24.83 17.36
C LEU A 630 5.98 -24.88 18.83
N ARG A 631 4.67 -24.96 19.12
CA ARG A 631 4.16 -24.99 20.48
C ARG A 631 4.74 -26.17 21.27
N GLY A 632 5.39 -25.88 22.39
CA GLY A 632 6.03 -26.89 23.27
C GLY A 632 5.14 -27.28 24.43
N LYS A 633 5.42 -28.47 25.03
CA LYS A 633 4.76 -28.96 26.25
C LYS A 633 5.54 -28.63 27.52
N ARG A 634 6.85 -28.39 27.37
CA ARG A 634 7.78 -28.26 28.51
C ARG A 634 7.70 -26.92 29.21
N ILE A 635 7.48 -25.85 28.44
CA ILE A 635 7.40 -24.51 28.98
C ILE A 635 5.92 -24.15 29.08
N ARG A 636 5.48 -23.76 30.28
CA ARG A 636 4.10 -23.33 30.56
C ARG A 636 4.11 -22.05 31.39
N ILE A 637 3.05 -21.28 31.26
CA ILE A 637 2.84 -20.04 32.02
C ILE A 637 1.81 -20.31 33.11
N GLU A 638 2.18 -20.07 34.38
CA GLU A 638 1.31 -20.29 35.54
C GLU A 638 0.01 -19.48 35.53
N LYS A 639 0.05 -18.29 34.95
CA LYS A 639 -1.09 -17.35 34.93
C LYS A 639 -1.49 -17.03 33.50
N ASN A 640 -2.78 -16.91 33.27
CA ASN A 640 -3.29 -16.38 32.01
C ASN A 640 -2.81 -14.94 31.81
N ILE A 641 -2.05 -14.72 30.75
CA ILE A 641 -1.48 -13.41 30.36
C ILE A 641 -2.13 -12.82 29.11
N ASP A 642 -3.19 -13.43 28.60
CA ASP A 642 -3.82 -13.09 27.32
C ASP A 642 -4.20 -11.60 27.22
N GLU A 643 -4.84 -11.04 28.27
CA GLU A 643 -5.18 -9.62 28.28
C GLU A 643 -3.96 -8.70 28.23
N LYS A 644 -2.84 -9.14 28.84
CA LYS A 644 -1.57 -8.38 28.79
C LYS A 644 -0.96 -8.42 27.40
N LEU A 645 -1.00 -9.59 26.74
CA LEU A 645 -0.48 -9.74 25.38
C LEU A 645 -1.26 -8.86 24.40
N ILE A 646 -2.60 -8.85 24.49
CA ILE A 646 -3.42 -7.96 23.66
C ILE A 646 -3.14 -6.48 23.93
N CYS A 647 -2.95 -6.12 25.21
CA CYS A 647 -2.57 -4.77 25.60
C CYS A 647 -1.19 -4.39 25.02
N SER A 648 -0.23 -5.31 25.07
CA SER A 648 1.09 -5.10 24.45
C SER A 648 0.97 -4.87 22.95
N MET A 649 0.15 -5.67 22.24
CA MET A 649 -0.14 -5.45 20.81
C MET A 649 -0.73 -4.07 20.53
N TRP A 650 -1.66 -3.60 21.38
CA TRP A 650 -2.23 -2.27 21.26
C TRP A 650 -1.17 -1.18 21.42
N ILE A 651 -0.37 -1.23 22.49
CA ILE A 651 0.68 -0.24 22.77
C ILE A 651 1.72 -0.21 21.65
N LEU A 652 2.16 -1.37 21.19
CA LEU A 652 3.12 -1.48 20.09
C LEU A 652 2.57 -0.86 18.80
N ASN A 653 1.29 -1.13 18.45
CA ASN A 653 0.67 -0.49 17.28
C ASN A 653 0.54 1.03 17.46
N PHE A 654 0.17 1.48 18.66
CA PHE A 654 0.11 2.91 18.95
C PHE A 654 1.47 3.59 18.70
N LEU A 655 2.55 2.97 19.16
CA LEU A 655 3.91 3.48 18.94
C LEU A 655 4.33 3.40 17.47
N VAL A 656 3.96 2.33 16.76
CA VAL A 656 4.21 2.21 15.31
C VAL A 656 3.47 3.31 14.53
N LEU A 657 2.20 3.57 14.84
CA LEU A 657 1.43 4.62 14.16
C LEU A 657 2.06 6.01 14.35
N ILE A 658 2.54 6.30 15.57
CA ILE A 658 3.27 7.54 15.84
C ILE A 658 4.58 7.58 15.02
N ASP A 659 5.33 6.46 14.98
CA ASP A 659 6.59 6.39 14.26
C ASP A 659 6.39 6.50 12.74
N VAL A 660 5.34 5.87 12.19
CA VAL A 660 4.92 6.01 10.78
C VAL A 660 4.61 7.48 10.45
N PHE A 661 3.83 8.15 11.28
CA PHE A 661 3.54 9.58 11.11
C PHE A 661 4.82 10.41 11.13
N ARG A 662 5.74 10.15 12.06
CA ARG A 662 7.06 10.82 12.13
C ARG A 662 7.86 10.61 10.84
N ILE A 663 7.95 9.36 10.37
CA ILE A 663 8.73 9.02 9.15
C ILE A 663 8.17 9.77 7.94
N ILE A 664 6.85 9.78 7.76
CA ILE A 664 6.20 10.45 6.65
C ILE A 664 6.35 11.99 6.76
N SER A 665 6.27 12.53 7.97
CA SER A 665 6.32 13.98 8.20
C SER A 665 7.73 14.58 8.02
N VAL A 666 8.78 13.77 8.16
CA VAL A 666 10.18 14.22 7.99
C VAL A 666 10.63 14.14 6.52
N ARG A 667 9.86 13.45 5.68
CA ARG A 667 10.06 13.40 4.23
C ARG A 667 9.39 14.60 3.56
#